data_8f5cf2231478e522a9777587a82c9b22
#
_entry.id   8f5cf2231478e522a9777587a82c9b22
#
_cell.length_a   1.000
_cell.length_b   1.000
_cell.length_c   1.000
_cell.angle_alpha   90.00
_cell.angle_beta   90.00
_cell.angle_gamma   90.00
#
_symmetry.space_group_name_H-M   'P 1'
#
loop_
_entity.id
_entity.type
_entity.pdbx_description
1 polymer ?
#
loop_
_entity_poly.entity_id
_entity_poly.type
_entity_poly.pdbx_seq_one_letter_code
_entity_poly.pdbx_strand_id
1 'polypeptide(L)'
;MTSTDEIRRSFLGHFAGAGHEVVPSAPLVPRNDPTLMFVNAGMVPFKNVFTGLETRANPRAASSQKCVRAGGKHNDLDNVGYTARHHTFFEMLGNFSFGDYFKEGAIDLSWSLLTKGWGLDPARLTVTVYHDDEEAHALWKRIAGLPDERIVRIATSDNFWSMGETGPCGPCSEIFFDHGPHIPGGPPGSPDQDGDRFVEIWNLVFMQYEQVDAATRRPLPRPSIDTGMGLERIAAVLQGTHDNFGIDIFRTLIAASGELTGTPTDAPATRASHRVIADHLRASGFLVADGVLPANEGRGYVLRRIMRRAMRHAHLLGAAEPLMHRLVPALVETMGGAYPELVRARPLIEETLKLEETRFRQTLEKGLRLLEEESGRIPAGGTLPGEVAFRLYDTFGFPFDLTEDALRAQGLGVDRAGFDAAMAEQRARARAAWAGSGETSADGLWFDLAERVGATDFVGYATTEAQGEVQAVIVEGAVAAEAGPGTAVTLVVNQTPFYGESGGQVGDSGTIHGPGGLVVAIEDTQKPLGRLHAHRGRVEAGMLRPGQAVTLAVDAERRAAIRANHSATHLLHAALRDVLGDHVAQKGSLVAPDRLRFDFSHPRPLSSEEIARIEALVNAEIRANVPVSTRLMTPEAAIEAGALALFGEKYGEEVRVLGMGRPRPDTALPFSVELCGGTHVAATGDIALLRITSDSAVAAGVRRIEAVTAEGARRFLVAREEAVVSLDGPGLKVTEVLAGEGDTVTLTEAQDGVRLSASNPEFAKSMKVFDSLNRRYRNALRELAK
;
A
#
# COMPACT_ATOMS: atom_id res chain seq x y z
N MET A 1 -3.84 -10.69 36.46
CA MET A 1 -3.66 -11.31 35.13
C MET A 1 -2.79 -10.38 34.32
N THR A 2 -1.74 -10.89 33.73
CA THR A 2 -0.84 -10.10 32.88
C THR A 2 -1.54 -9.80 31.55
N SER A 3 -1.67 -8.53 31.17
CA SER A 3 -2.30 -8.16 29.91
C SER A 3 -1.39 -8.50 28.72
N THR A 4 -1.96 -8.62 27.52
CA THR A 4 -1.20 -8.87 26.30
C THR A 4 -0.17 -7.75 26.05
N ASP A 5 -0.50 -6.51 26.41
CA ASP A 5 0.43 -5.37 26.30
C ASP A 5 1.60 -5.47 27.31
N GLU A 6 1.36 -5.95 28.53
CA GLU A 6 2.42 -6.23 29.51
C GLU A 6 3.34 -7.36 29.05
N ILE A 7 2.80 -8.41 28.42
CA ILE A 7 3.57 -9.55 27.89
C ILE A 7 4.49 -9.04 26.76
N ARG A 8 3.95 -8.25 25.82
CA ARG A 8 4.74 -7.64 24.73
C ARG A 8 5.88 -6.79 25.28
N ARG A 9 5.60 -5.90 26.24
CA ARG A 9 6.62 -5.06 26.88
C ARG A 9 7.63 -5.86 27.68
N SER A 10 7.21 -6.91 28.38
CA SER A 10 8.10 -7.80 29.15
C SER A 10 9.07 -8.53 28.25
N PHE A 11 8.59 -9.07 27.10
CA PHE A 11 9.45 -9.71 26.09
C PHE A 11 10.51 -8.75 25.56
N LEU A 12 10.08 -7.59 25.06
CA LEU A 12 10.99 -6.58 24.50
C LEU A 12 11.99 -6.08 25.56
N GLY A 13 11.53 -5.89 26.80
CA GLY A 13 12.37 -5.46 27.92
C GLY A 13 13.42 -6.51 28.31
N HIS A 14 13.07 -7.80 28.31
CA HIS A 14 14.00 -8.89 28.58
C HIS A 14 15.16 -8.91 27.59
N PHE A 15 14.84 -8.81 26.28
CA PHE A 15 15.86 -8.81 25.23
C PHE A 15 16.63 -7.49 25.15
N ALA A 16 15.99 -6.36 25.42
CA ALA A 16 16.71 -5.08 25.58
C ALA A 16 17.74 -5.15 26.71
N GLY A 17 17.40 -5.76 27.86
CA GLY A 17 18.33 -6.02 28.96
C GLY A 17 19.48 -6.95 28.58
N ALA A 18 19.30 -7.81 27.57
CA ALA A 18 20.31 -8.68 26.99
C ALA A 18 21.05 -8.03 25.79
N GLY A 19 20.93 -6.72 25.59
CA GLY A 19 21.66 -5.95 24.57
C GLY A 19 21.06 -5.95 23.17
N HIS A 20 19.81 -6.37 23.01
CA HIS A 20 19.10 -6.30 21.74
C HIS A 20 18.53 -4.88 21.51
N GLU A 21 18.61 -4.39 20.29
CA GLU A 21 17.89 -3.21 19.85
C GLU A 21 16.40 -3.54 19.69
N VAL A 22 15.54 -2.78 20.35
CA VAL A 22 14.08 -2.93 20.15
C VAL A 22 13.70 -2.23 18.84
N VAL A 23 13.24 -3.02 17.86
CA VAL A 23 12.87 -2.54 16.53
C VAL A 23 11.34 -2.48 16.42
N PRO A 24 10.78 -1.34 16.01
CA PRO A 24 9.34 -1.23 15.75
C PRO A 24 8.86 -2.24 14.69
N SER A 25 7.59 -2.64 14.79
CA SER A 25 6.97 -3.50 13.78
C SER A 25 7.02 -2.85 12.40
N ALA A 26 7.50 -3.58 11.41
CA ALA A 26 7.40 -3.17 10.02
C ALA A 26 5.94 -3.22 9.54
N PRO A 27 5.59 -2.50 8.46
CA PRO A 27 4.30 -2.63 7.80
C PRO A 27 4.05 -4.07 7.31
N LEU A 28 2.78 -4.47 7.24
CA LEU A 28 2.36 -5.79 6.74
C LEU A 28 2.69 -6.00 5.26
N VAL A 29 2.78 -4.93 4.48
CA VAL A 29 3.24 -4.98 3.09
C VAL A 29 4.77 -4.95 3.10
N PRO A 30 5.46 -6.07 2.76
CA PRO A 30 6.91 -6.12 2.80
C PRO A 30 7.52 -5.23 1.73
N ARG A 31 8.45 -4.35 2.15
CA ARG A 31 9.20 -3.49 1.23
C ARG A 31 10.42 -4.19 0.65
N ASN A 32 10.96 -5.15 1.40
CA ASN A 32 12.24 -5.80 1.14
C ASN A 32 12.09 -7.24 0.63
N ASP A 33 10.87 -7.69 0.32
CA ASP A 33 10.62 -9.02 -0.22
C ASP A 33 9.46 -8.99 -1.21
N PRO A 34 9.77 -8.98 -2.52
CA PRO A 34 8.76 -8.98 -3.57
C PRO A 34 8.04 -10.31 -3.74
N THR A 35 8.55 -11.40 -3.14
CA THR A 35 7.98 -12.74 -3.27
C THR A 35 6.83 -12.99 -2.29
N LEU A 36 6.68 -12.12 -1.26
CA LEU A 36 5.64 -12.22 -0.25
C LEU A 36 4.54 -11.15 -0.45
N MET A 37 3.31 -11.57 -0.39
CA MET A 37 2.18 -10.63 -0.34
C MET A 37 2.16 -9.83 0.96
N PHE A 38 2.35 -10.52 2.08
CA PHE A 38 2.34 -9.92 3.43
C PHE A 38 3.49 -10.47 4.26
N VAL A 39 3.91 -9.71 5.24
CA VAL A 39 4.82 -10.17 6.28
C VAL A 39 4.12 -11.28 7.06
N ASN A 40 4.67 -12.50 7.01
CA ASN A 40 4.10 -13.72 7.60
C ASN A 40 4.96 -14.30 8.74
N ALA A 41 6.13 -13.69 9.00
CA ALA A 41 7.06 -14.08 10.05
C ALA A 41 7.89 -12.87 10.54
N GLY A 42 8.36 -12.92 11.78
CA GLY A 42 9.13 -11.85 12.42
C GLY A 42 10.45 -11.52 11.73
N MET A 43 11.05 -12.48 11.04
CA MET A 43 12.33 -12.34 10.35
C MET A 43 12.23 -11.61 9.00
N VAL A 44 11.05 -11.52 8.39
CA VAL A 44 10.90 -10.96 7.03
C VAL A 44 11.51 -9.56 6.87
N PRO A 45 11.33 -8.61 7.81
CA PRO A 45 11.98 -7.31 7.74
C PRO A 45 13.53 -7.37 7.78
N PHE A 46 14.10 -8.46 8.27
CA PHE A 46 15.53 -8.67 8.44
C PHE A 46 16.16 -9.61 7.41
N LYS A 47 15.40 -10.06 6.40
CA LYS A 47 15.88 -11.02 5.38
C LYS A 47 17.24 -10.63 4.79
N ASN A 48 17.39 -9.36 4.42
CA ASN A 48 18.61 -8.85 3.80
C ASN A 48 19.80 -8.83 4.78
N VAL A 49 19.54 -8.71 6.08
CA VAL A 49 20.59 -8.77 7.12
C VAL A 49 21.10 -10.20 7.27
N PHE A 50 20.21 -11.20 7.26
CA PHE A 50 20.60 -12.62 7.32
C PHE A 50 21.42 -13.05 6.11
N THR A 51 21.06 -12.59 4.92
CA THR A 51 21.80 -12.91 3.68
C THR A 51 23.05 -12.07 3.48
N GLY A 52 23.31 -11.08 4.34
CA GLY A 52 24.48 -10.20 4.26
C GLY A 52 24.36 -9.09 3.19
N LEU A 53 23.19 -8.91 2.62
CA LEU A 53 22.91 -7.81 1.67
C LEU A 53 22.77 -6.46 2.39
N GLU A 54 22.43 -6.48 3.67
CA GLU A 54 22.31 -5.32 4.55
C GLU A 54 23.13 -5.55 5.82
N THR A 55 23.67 -4.47 6.41
CA THR A 55 24.41 -4.53 7.69
C THR A 55 23.72 -3.65 8.72
N ARG A 56 23.69 -4.11 9.98
CA ARG A 56 23.16 -3.35 11.12
C ARG A 56 24.28 -2.96 12.07
N ALA A 57 24.17 -1.80 12.69
CA ALA A 57 25.12 -1.35 13.70
C ALA A 57 25.05 -2.23 14.96
N ASN A 58 23.84 -2.62 15.40
CA ASN A 58 23.65 -3.60 16.48
C ASN A 58 23.35 -4.99 15.87
N PRO A 59 24.20 -6.02 16.14
CA PRO A 59 24.00 -7.36 15.63
C PRO A 59 22.88 -8.14 16.33
N ARG A 60 22.16 -7.52 17.28
CA ARG A 60 21.01 -8.09 17.98
C ARG A 60 19.78 -7.21 17.80
N ALA A 61 18.64 -7.82 17.56
CA ALA A 61 17.37 -7.11 17.49
C ALA A 61 16.27 -7.90 18.22
N ALA A 62 15.24 -7.18 18.69
CA ALA A 62 14.00 -7.77 19.19
C ALA A 62 12.80 -6.95 18.70
N SER A 63 11.72 -7.62 18.32
CA SER A 63 10.51 -6.96 17.83
C SER A 63 9.25 -7.72 18.21
N SER A 64 8.12 -7.01 18.21
CA SER A 64 6.78 -7.58 18.11
C SER A 64 6.26 -7.25 16.71
N GLN A 65 6.39 -8.20 15.79
CA GLN A 65 6.09 -7.99 14.37
C GLN A 65 4.65 -8.38 14.05
N LYS A 66 3.91 -7.47 13.44
CA LYS A 66 2.61 -7.75 12.81
C LYS A 66 2.79 -8.77 11.69
N CYS A 67 1.96 -9.82 11.69
CA CYS A 67 1.99 -10.87 10.67
C CYS A 67 0.59 -11.17 10.15
N VAL A 68 0.50 -11.50 8.85
CA VAL A 68 -0.73 -11.98 8.20
C VAL A 68 -0.48 -13.28 7.45
N ARG A 69 -1.33 -14.28 7.72
CA ARG A 69 -1.35 -15.59 7.05
C ARG A 69 -2.74 -15.85 6.46
N ALA A 70 -2.95 -15.38 5.23
CA ALA A 70 -4.25 -15.45 4.55
C ALA A 70 -4.14 -15.91 3.09
N GLY A 71 -3.09 -16.65 2.73
CA GLY A 71 -2.86 -17.16 1.39
C GLY A 71 -1.47 -17.76 1.20
N GLY A 72 -1.23 -18.41 0.05
CA GLY A 72 0.04 -19.05 -0.27
C GLY A 72 0.33 -20.30 0.59
N LYS A 73 1.62 -20.52 0.87
CA LYS A 73 2.09 -21.68 1.67
C LYS A 73 1.55 -21.66 3.11
N HIS A 74 1.31 -20.48 3.67
CA HIS A 74 0.79 -20.28 5.02
C HIS A 74 -0.61 -19.66 4.93
N ASN A 75 -1.65 -20.48 4.95
CA ASN A 75 -3.04 -20.05 4.89
C ASN A 75 -3.80 -20.57 6.11
N ASP A 76 -4.00 -19.72 7.11
CA ASP A 76 -4.75 -20.03 8.33
C ASP A 76 -6.23 -19.63 8.25
N LEU A 77 -6.64 -18.91 7.19
CA LEU A 77 -7.96 -18.29 7.06
C LEU A 77 -9.11 -19.26 7.31
N ASP A 78 -9.05 -20.46 6.75
CA ASP A 78 -10.12 -21.43 6.79
C ASP A 78 -10.32 -22.06 8.19
N ASN A 79 -9.28 -22.02 9.04
CA ASN A 79 -9.27 -22.56 10.39
C ASN A 79 -9.72 -21.54 11.45
N VAL A 80 -9.71 -20.24 11.11
CA VAL A 80 -10.09 -19.15 12.04
C VAL A 80 -11.53 -19.30 12.50
N GLY A 81 -11.73 -19.25 13.82
CA GLY A 81 -13.01 -19.38 14.49
C GLY A 81 -13.39 -20.81 14.86
N TYR A 82 -12.79 -21.82 14.23
CA TYR A 82 -13.08 -23.25 14.44
C TYR A 82 -12.01 -23.97 15.26
N THR A 83 -10.80 -23.45 15.34
CA THR A 83 -9.70 -23.92 16.18
C THR A 83 -9.38 -22.92 17.28
N ALA A 84 -8.67 -23.34 18.31
CA ALA A 84 -8.31 -22.48 19.44
C ALA A 84 -7.10 -21.57 19.16
N ARG A 85 -6.31 -21.81 18.11
CA ARG A 85 -4.95 -21.27 17.95
C ARG A 85 -4.63 -20.61 16.59
N HIS A 86 -5.51 -20.67 15.59
CA HIS A 86 -5.26 -20.10 14.26
C HIS A 86 -5.86 -18.72 14.11
N HIS A 87 -5.06 -17.81 13.55
CA HIS A 87 -5.44 -16.41 13.32
C HIS A 87 -4.99 -15.97 11.92
N THR A 88 -5.78 -15.11 11.29
CA THR A 88 -5.39 -14.43 10.06
C THR A 88 -4.31 -13.39 10.32
N PHE A 89 -4.52 -12.57 11.36
CA PHE A 89 -3.56 -11.60 11.88
C PHE A 89 -3.10 -12.04 13.27
N PHE A 90 -1.79 -11.99 13.50
CA PHE A 90 -1.20 -12.24 14.81
C PHE A 90 0.08 -11.43 15.00
N GLU A 91 0.52 -11.31 16.25
CA GLU A 91 1.80 -10.70 16.57
C GLU A 91 2.85 -11.77 16.82
N MET A 92 4.00 -11.66 16.16
CA MET A 92 5.15 -12.54 16.39
C MET A 92 6.21 -11.79 17.18
N LEU A 93 6.41 -12.22 18.42
CA LEU A 93 7.54 -11.80 19.23
C LEU A 93 8.78 -12.52 18.74
N GLY A 94 9.81 -11.76 18.36
CA GLY A 94 11.05 -12.30 17.83
C GLY A 94 12.28 -11.67 18.44
N ASN A 95 13.29 -12.48 18.71
CA ASN A 95 14.64 -12.04 18.98
C ASN A 95 15.60 -12.60 17.94
N PHE A 96 16.54 -11.77 17.50
CA PHE A 96 17.43 -12.04 16.38
C PHE A 96 18.88 -11.81 16.78
N SER A 97 19.76 -12.69 16.28
CA SER A 97 21.21 -12.54 16.35
C SER A 97 21.81 -12.69 14.97
N PHE A 98 22.42 -11.67 14.46
CA PHE A 98 23.02 -11.62 13.12
C PHE A 98 24.52 -11.96 13.21
N GLY A 99 24.81 -13.23 13.60
CA GLY A 99 26.17 -13.74 13.74
C GLY A 99 26.91 -13.27 14.99
N ASP A 100 26.19 -12.94 16.07
CA ASP A 100 26.78 -12.57 17.35
C ASP A 100 26.70 -13.75 18.35
N TYR A 101 25.51 -14.17 18.80
CA TYR A 101 25.34 -15.43 19.53
C TYR A 101 24.60 -16.45 18.65
N PHE A 102 24.71 -17.74 19.03
CA PHE A 102 24.06 -18.83 18.30
C PHE A 102 23.20 -19.68 19.25
N LYS A 103 23.09 -21.00 19.04
CA LYS A 103 22.17 -21.91 19.73
C LYS A 103 22.18 -21.77 21.25
N GLU A 104 23.36 -21.76 21.86
CA GLU A 104 23.50 -21.69 23.33
C GLU A 104 22.85 -20.45 23.91
N GLY A 105 23.16 -19.29 23.32
CA GLY A 105 22.57 -17.99 23.74
C GLY A 105 21.07 -17.94 23.51
N ALA A 106 20.59 -18.45 22.38
CA ALA A 106 19.17 -18.49 22.09
C ALA A 106 18.38 -19.36 23.08
N ILE A 107 18.88 -20.54 23.39
CA ILE A 107 18.26 -21.47 24.33
C ILE A 107 18.27 -20.91 25.78
N ASP A 108 19.41 -20.35 26.23
CA ASP A 108 19.50 -19.77 27.57
C ASP A 108 18.56 -18.59 27.76
N LEU A 109 18.54 -17.63 26.83
CA LEU A 109 17.65 -16.44 26.88
C LEU A 109 16.18 -16.86 26.87
N SER A 110 15.80 -17.79 25.99
CA SER A 110 14.40 -18.23 25.87
C SER A 110 13.95 -18.99 27.11
N TRP A 111 14.76 -19.93 27.59
CA TRP A 111 14.43 -20.70 28.78
C TRP A 111 14.36 -19.84 30.04
N SER A 112 15.29 -18.87 30.16
CA SER A 112 15.30 -17.94 31.29
C SER A 112 14.05 -17.06 31.30
N LEU A 113 13.60 -16.56 30.14
CA LEU A 113 12.39 -15.76 30.05
C LEU A 113 11.15 -16.57 30.47
N LEU A 114 10.99 -17.78 29.92
CA LEU A 114 9.82 -18.60 30.20
C LEU A 114 9.76 -19.02 31.67
N THR A 115 10.87 -19.49 32.23
CA THR A 115 10.87 -20.13 33.58
C THR A 115 11.14 -19.15 34.72
N LYS A 116 12.08 -18.19 34.54
CA LYS A 116 12.43 -17.21 35.58
C LYS A 116 11.66 -15.90 35.40
N GLY A 117 11.52 -15.44 34.14
CA GLY A 117 10.85 -14.18 33.83
C GLY A 117 9.33 -14.29 34.01
N TRP A 118 8.72 -15.27 33.41
CA TRP A 118 7.26 -15.47 33.42
C TRP A 118 6.78 -16.58 34.38
N GLY A 119 7.71 -17.34 34.99
CA GLY A 119 7.38 -18.32 36.02
C GLY A 119 6.62 -19.55 35.52
N LEU A 120 6.78 -19.91 34.25
CA LEU A 120 6.18 -21.15 33.74
C LEU A 120 6.84 -22.38 34.39
N ASP A 121 6.03 -23.34 34.78
CA ASP A 121 6.50 -24.58 35.34
C ASP A 121 7.28 -25.40 34.30
N PRO A 122 8.60 -25.63 34.49
CA PRO A 122 9.40 -26.45 33.58
C PRO A 122 8.82 -27.88 33.39
N ALA A 123 8.02 -28.37 34.34
CA ALA A 123 7.36 -29.67 34.23
C ALA A 123 6.29 -29.70 33.11
N ARG A 124 5.81 -28.57 32.66
CA ARG A 124 4.82 -28.43 31.58
C ARG A 124 5.45 -28.07 30.21
N LEU A 125 6.78 -27.98 30.13
CA LEU A 125 7.48 -27.63 28.90
C LEU A 125 8.11 -28.85 28.26
N THR A 126 7.93 -29.04 26.98
CA THR A 126 8.56 -30.06 26.13
C THR A 126 9.20 -29.36 24.95
N VAL A 127 10.36 -29.82 24.50
CA VAL A 127 11.05 -29.19 23.36
C VAL A 127 11.26 -30.21 22.25
N THR A 128 11.30 -29.70 21.03
CA THR A 128 11.70 -30.52 19.89
C THR A 128 13.06 -30.05 19.36
N VAL A 129 13.78 -30.96 18.70
CA VAL A 129 15.01 -30.65 17.97
C VAL A 129 14.98 -31.36 16.61
N TYR A 130 15.65 -30.80 15.64
CA TYR A 130 15.84 -31.50 14.37
C TYR A 130 16.62 -32.82 14.62
N HIS A 131 16.27 -33.88 13.91
CA HIS A 131 16.66 -35.24 14.25
C HIS A 131 18.19 -35.49 14.37
N ASP A 132 19.00 -34.74 13.63
CA ASP A 132 20.46 -34.80 13.60
C ASP A 132 21.16 -33.62 14.30
N ASP A 133 20.41 -32.74 14.96
CA ASP A 133 20.98 -31.60 15.70
C ASP A 133 21.40 -32.00 17.11
N GLU A 134 22.51 -32.73 17.20
CA GLU A 134 23.09 -33.19 18.49
C GLU A 134 23.51 -32.03 19.40
N GLU A 135 23.93 -30.90 18.81
CA GLU A 135 24.32 -29.70 19.58
C GLU A 135 23.12 -29.11 20.31
N ALA A 136 22.00 -28.89 19.64
CA ALA A 136 20.80 -28.36 20.27
C ALA A 136 20.27 -29.33 21.34
N HIS A 137 20.27 -30.64 21.09
CA HIS A 137 19.87 -31.65 22.07
C HIS A 137 20.73 -31.57 23.34
N ALA A 138 22.06 -31.55 23.21
CA ALA A 138 22.98 -31.45 24.36
C ALA A 138 22.83 -30.12 25.11
N LEU A 139 22.59 -29.00 24.41
CA LEU A 139 22.34 -27.69 25.01
C LEU A 139 21.05 -27.71 25.85
N TRP A 140 19.95 -28.25 25.37
CA TRP A 140 18.71 -28.38 26.14
C TRP A 140 18.90 -29.20 27.43
N LYS A 141 19.61 -30.31 27.36
CA LYS A 141 19.94 -31.09 28.56
C LYS A 141 20.74 -30.28 29.58
N ARG A 142 21.74 -29.54 29.10
CA ARG A 142 22.63 -28.76 29.98
C ARG A 142 21.98 -27.53 30.57
N ILE A 143 21.25 -26.76 29.77
CA ILE A 143 20.70 -25.44 30.16
C ILE A 143 19.36 -25.61 30.87
N ALA A 144 18.45 -26.40 30.30
CA ALA A 144 17.10 -26.57 30.79
C ALA A 144 16.97 -27.72 31.82
N GLY A 145 17.95 -28.63 31.88
CA GLY A 145 17.89 -29.82 32.74
C GLY A 145 16.79 -30.80 32.32
N LEU A 146 16.34 -30.74 31.09
CA LEU A 146 15.27 -31.61 30.59
C LEU A 146 15.77 -33.05 30.41
N PRO A 147 14.95 -34.04 30.78
CA PRO A 147 15.23 -35.45 30.47
C PRO A 147 14.98 -35.73 28.98
N ASP A 148 15.60 -36.83 28.46
CA ASP A 148 15.56 -37.16 27.04
C ASP A 148 14.13 -37.32 26.49
N GLU A 149 13.19 -37.78 27.29
CA GLU A 149 11.79 -37.98 26.91
C GLU A 149 11.05 -36.65 26.62
N ARG A 150 11.63 -35.51 27.04
CA ARG A 150 11.10 -34.19 26.79
C ARG A 150 11.88 -33.39 25.76
N ILE A 151 12.89 -34.01 25.15
CA ILE A 151 13.64 -33.45 24.02
C ILE A 151 13.37 -34.33 22.80
N VAL A 152 12.27 -34.05 22.12
CA VAL A 152 11.74 -34.91 21.04
C VAL A 152 12.48 -34.62 19.74
N ARG A 153 12.99 -35.68 19.09
CA ARG A 153 13.68 -35.61 17.82
C ARG A 153 12.68 -35.70 16.66
N ILE A 154 12.62 -34.72 15.80
CA ILE A 154 11.71 -34.63 14.65
C ILE A 154 12.52 -34.64 13.35
N ALA A 155 12.22 -35.59 12.47
CA ALA A 155 12.91 -35.76 11.19
C ALA A 155 12.22 -35.05 10.00
N THR A 156 11.02 -34.57 10.22
CA THR A 156 10.22 -33.88 9.20
C THR A 156 10.63 -32.44 9.03
N SER A 157 10.01 -31.75 8.06
CA SER A 157 10.17 -30.31 7.83
C SER A 157 9.66 -29.45 8.98
N ASP A 158 8.97 -30.03 9.96
CA ASP A 158 8.44 -29.29 11.11
C ASP A 158 9.59 -28.70 11.94
N ASN A 159 10.71 -29.40 12.08
CA ASN A 159 11.91 -28.87 12.75
C ASN A 159 13.04 -28.45 11.79
N PHE A 160 12.71 -28.20 10.52
CA PHE A 160 13.60 -27.53 9.57
C PHE A 160 12.86 -26.38 8.89
N TRP A 161 13.02 -25.18 9.43
CA TRP A 161 12.30 -24.00 8.98
C TRP A 161 12.88 -23.45 7.68
N SER A 162 12.02 -23.00 6.77
CA SER A 162 12.38 -22.26 5.56
C SER A 162 11.38 -21.13 5.30
N MET A 163 11.87 -19.96 4.90
CA MET A 163 11.04 -18.79 4.63
C MET A 163 10.04 -19.02 3.49
N GLY A 164 10.46 -19.77 2.47
CA GLY A 164 9.68 -20.07 1.28
C GLY A 164 10.42 -21.07 0.38
N GLU A 165 10.23 -20.95 -0.92
CA GLU A 165 11.00 -21.72 -1.91
C GLU A 165 12.46 -21.25 -1.98
N THR A 166 12.70 -19.97 -1.62
CA THR A 166 14.03 -19.36 -1.55
C THR A 166 14.15 -18.52 -0.27
N GLY A 167 15.40 -18.29 0.18
CA GLY A 167 15.71 -17.46 1.34
C GLY A 167 16.38 -18.20 2.48
N PRO A 168 16.61 -17.53 3.63
CA PRO A 168 17.25 -18.13 4.79
C PRO A 168 16.47 -19.33 5.31
N CYS A 169 17.22 -20.37 5.76
CA CYS A 169 16.64 -21.59 6.33
C CYS A 169 17.64 -22.27 7.30
N GLY A 170 17.11 -23.18 8.11
CA GLY A 170 17.93 -23.97 9.03
C GLY A 170 17.11 -24.87 9.95
N PRO A 171 17.77 -25.79 10.68
CA PRO A 171 17.12 -26.57 11.71
C PRO A 171 16.54 -25.65 12.80
N CYS A 172 15.49 -26.09 13.43
CA CYS A 172 14.87 -25.35 14.50
C CYS A 172 14.56 -26.24 15.71
N SER A 173 14.29 -25.56 16.81
CA SER A 173 13.88 -26.17 18.06
C SER A 173 12.64 -25.45 18.57
N GLU A 174 11.57 -26.19 18.78
CA GLU A 174 10.30 -25.61 19.21
C GLU A 174 10.07 -25.90 20.70
N ILE A 175 9.43 -24.99 21.40
CA ILE A 175 9.04 -25.15 22.80
C ILE A 175 7.53 -25.27 22.86
N PHE A 176 7.05 -26.37 23.41
CA PHE A 176 5.64 -26.69 23.60
C PHE A 176 5.24 -26.57 25.07
N PHE A 177 4.02 -26.10 25.29
CA PHE A 177 3.39 -26.05 26.61
C PHE A 177 2.27 -27.07 26.70
N ASP A 178 2.29 -27.90 27.75
CA ASP A 178 1.24 -28.88 28.08
C ASP A 178 0.11 -28.20 28.88
N HIS A 179 -1.05 -28.01 28.28
CA HIS A 179 -2.25 -27.49 28.94
C HIS A 179 -2.88 -28.48 29.92
N GLY A 180 -2.44 -29.72 29.92
CA GLY A 180 -2.89 -30.76 30.84
C GLY A 180 -3.87 -31.78 30.25
N PRO A 181 -4.10 -32.89 30.95
CA PRO A 181 -4.80 -34.07 30.42
C PRO A 181 -6.30 -33.85 30.17
N HIS A 182 -6.85 -32.72 30.61
CA HIS A 182 -8.27 -32.36 30.38
C HIS A 182 -8.48 -31.77 28.95
N ILE A 183 -7.40 -31.45 28.24
CA ILE A 183 -7.43 -31.01 26.85
C ILE A 183 -7.03 -32.19 25.93
N PRO A 184 -7.77 -32.49 24.86
CA PRO A 184 -7.40 -33.52 23.90
C PRO A 184 -6.11 -33.22 23.15
N GLY A 185 -5.26 -34.22 22.93
CA GLY A 185 -4.03 -34.10 22.16
C GLY A 185 -2.86 -34.84 22.81
N GLY A 186 -1.82 -35.08 22.02
CA GLY A 186 -0.58 -35.76 22.43
C GLY A 186 0.64 -34.85 22.30
N PRO A 187 1.81 -35.30 22.83
CA PRO A 187 3.06 -34.58 22.69
C PRO A 187 3.52 -34.51 21.21
N PRO A 188 4.40 -33.53 20.86
CA PRO A 188 4.95 -33.45 19.51
C PRO A 188 5.59 -34.80 19.10
N GLY A 189 5.42 -35.17 17.81
CA GLY A 189 5.87 -36.48 17.28
C GLY A 189 4.91 -37.63 17.53
N SER A 190 3.81 -37.45 18.29
CA SER A 190 2.79 -38.48 18.52
C SER A 190 1.69 -38.41 17.46
N PRO A 191 0.88 -39.49 17.28
CA PRO A 191 -0.25 -39.50 16.35
C PRO A 191 -1.30 -38.39 16.63
N ASP A 192 -1.43 -37.98 17.89
CA ASP A 192 -2.42 -36.97 18.33
C ASP A 192 -1.79 -35.61 18.58
N GLN A 193 -0.64 -35.31 17.95
CA GLN A 193 0.09 -34.04 18.12
C GLN A 193 -0.72 -32.81 17.66
N ASP A 194 -1.66 -32.97 16.72
CA ASP A 194 -2.48 -31.89 16.18
C ASP A 194 -3.56 -31.38 17.15
N GLY A 195 -3.73 -32.04 18.29
CA GLY A 195 -4.64 -31.62 19.36
C GLY A 195 -4.23 -30.31 20.05
N ASP A 196 -5.13 -29.76 20.87
CA ASP A 196 -4.91 -28.46 21.54
C ASP A 196 -4.23 -28.58 22.92
N ARG A 197 -3.77 -29.79 23.34
CA ARG A 197 -3.12 -30.00 24.62
C ARG A 197 -1.68 -29.50 24.64
N PHE A 198 -0.87 -29.91 23.66
CA PHE A 198 0.53 -29.49 23.54
C PHE A 198 0.58 -28.41 22.47
N VAL A 199 0.73 -27.16 22.88
CA VAL A 199 0.77 -26.03 21.96
C VAL A 199 2.17 -25.48 21.82
N GLU A 200 2.69 -25.43 20.60
CA GLU A 200 3.94 -24.72 20.29
C GLU A 200 3.77 -23.26 20.68
N ILE A 201 4.60 -22.79 21.63
CA ILE A 201 4.60 -21.42 22.10
C ILE A 201 5.77 -20.62 21.55
N TRP A 202 6.89 -21.27 21.17
CA TRP A 202 8.06 -20.60 20.67
C TRP A 202 8.85 -21.48 19.71
N ASN A 203 9.25 -20.94 18.56
CA ASN A 203 10.15 -21.60 17.63
C ASN A 203 11.51 -20.88 17.62
N LEU A 204 12.61 -21.59 17.88
CA LEU A 204 13.97 -21.09 17.83
C LEU A 204 14.64 -21.62 16.56
N VAL A 205 14.80 -20.77 15.55
CA VAL A 205 15.38 -21.14 14.25
C VAL A 205 16.87 -20.84 14.22
N PHE A 206 17.66 -21.85 13.93
CA PHE A 206 19.11 -21.79 13.81
C PHE A 206 19.47 -21.59 12.33
N MET A 207 19.42 -20.34 11.88
CA MET A 207 19.65 -19.95 10.49
C MET A 207 21.10 -20.24 10.10
N GLN A 208 21.32 -21.24 9.25
CA GLN A 208 22.64 -21.69 8.81
C GLN A 208 22.80 -21.62 7.30
N TYR A 209 21.69 -21.66 6.56
CA TYR A 209 21.71 -21.80 5.12
C TYR A 209 20.79 -20.78 4.44
N GLU A 210 21.05 -20.57 3.14
CA GLU A 210 20.18 -19.89 2.21
C GLU A 210 19.77 -20.87 1.11
N GLN A 211 18.48 -21.09 0.91
CA GLN A 211 17.93 -21.75 -0.26
C GLN A 211 17.91 -20.75 -1.41
N VAL A 212 18.78 -20.93 -2.39
CA VAL A 212 18.91 -20.02 -3.55
C VAL A 212 17.86 -20.35 -4.62
N ASP A 213 17.66 -21.64 -4.86
CA ASP A 213 16.64 -22.20 -5.74
C ASP A 213 16.24 -23.60 -5.25
N ALA A 214 15.32 -24.28 -5.92
CA ALA A 214 14.81 -25.59 -5.50
C ALA A 214 15.89 -26.68 -5.29
N ALA A 215 17.05 -26.54 -5.93
CA ALA A 215 18.13 -27.52 -5.89
C ALA A 215 19.38 -27.04 -5.13
N THR A 216 19.56 -25.73 -4.98
CA THR A 216 20.79 -25.12 -4.49
C THR A 216 20.61 -24.54 -3.11
N ARG A 217 21.35 -25.09 -2.15
CA ARG A 217 21.46 -24.54 -0.77
C ARG A 217 22.90 -24.18 -0.48
N ARG A 218 23.15 -22.98 0.05
CA ARG A 218 24.48 -22.52 0.43
C ARG A 218 24.51 -22.08 1.90
N PRO A 219 25.67 -22.14 2.59
CA PRO A 219 25.81 -21.58 3.92
C PRO A 219 25.56 -20.07 3.92
N LEU A 220 24.91 -19.54 4.97
CA LEU A 220 24.83 -18.11 5.23
C LEU A 220 26.25 -17.57 5.54
N PRO A 221 26.49 -16.26 5.32
CA PRO A 221 27.77 -15.61 5.67
C PRO A 221 28.15 -15.80 7.15
N ARG A 222 27.14 -15.85 8.03
CA ARG A 222 27.29 -16.12 9.46
C ARG A 222 26.09 -16.91 9.96
N PRO A 223 26.30 -17.95 10.79
CA PRO A 223 25.18 -18.58 11.52
C PRO A 223 24.47 -17.54 12.37
N SER A 224 23.17 -17.54 12.30
CA SER A 224 22.32 -16.49 12.87
C SER A 224 21.12 -17.09 13.60
N ILE A 225 20.52 -16.32 14.49
CA ILE A 225 19.32 -16.72 15.22
C ILE A 225 18.13 -15.90 14.74
N ASP A 226 17.07 -16.61 14.45
CA ASP A 226 15.70 -16.10 14.30
C ASP A 226 14.80 -16.84 15.30
N THR A 227 13.96 -16.13 16.01
CA THR A 227 12.95 -16.78 16.83
C THR A 227 11.57 -16.20 16.59
N GLY A 228 10.54 -17.04 16.74
CA GLY A 228 9.15 -16.64 16.58
C GLY A 228 8.27 -17.21 17.67
N MET A 229 7.73 -16.33 18.54
CA MET A 229 6.72 -16.64 19.53
C MET A 229 5.41 -15.97 19.17
N GLY A 230 4.33 -16.73 19.01
CA GLY A 230 2.99 -16.15 18.84
C GLY A 230 2.55 -15.44 20.12
N LEU A 231 2.37 -14.11 20.09
CA LEU A 231 1.94 -13.34 21.25
C LEU A 231 0.61 -13.85 21.79
N GLU A 232 -0.34 -14.17 20.90
CA GLU A 232 -1.65 -14.69 21.29
C GLU A 232 -1.55 -16.05 21.99
N ARG A 233 -0.63 -16.92 21.53
CA ARG A 233 -0.41 -18.26 22.15
C ARG A 233 0.18 -18.13 23.55
N ILE A 234 1.25 -17.35 23.73
CA ILE A 234 1.85 -17.16 25.04
C ILE A 234 0.94 -16.35 25.97
N ALA A 235 0.14 -15.41 25.46
CA ALA A 235 -0.86 -14.72 26.25
C ALA A 235 -1.94 -15.69 26.78
N ALA A 236 -2.38 -16.64 25.96
CA ALA A 236 -3.32 -17.67 26.43
C ALA A 236 -2.73 -18.47 27.61
N VAL A 237 -1.49 -18.92 27.49
CA VAL A 237 -0.79 -19.64 28.57
C VAL A 237 -0.70 -18.80 29.85
N LEU A 238 -0.24 -17.54 29.75
CA LEU A 238 -0.03 -16.66 30.88
C LEU A 238 -1.34 -16.15 31.51
N GLN A 239 -2.41 -16.09 30.73
CA GLN A 239 -3.76 -15.72 31.20
C GLN A 239 -4.57 -16.95 31.66
N GLY A 240 -3.99 -18.16 31.59
CA GLY A 240 -4.58 -19.40 32.14
C GLY A 240 -5.70 -20.00 31.28
N THR A 241 -5.66 -19.77 29.96
CA THR A 241 -6.56 -20.42 28.99
C THR A 241 -5.78 -21.24 27.97
N HIS A 242 -6.43 -22.22 27.33
CA HIS A 242 -5.89 -22.96 26.18
C HIS A 242 -6.35 -22.38 24.83
N ASP A 243 -7.28 -21.45 24.87
CA ASP A 243 -7.95 -20.87 23.71
C ASP A 243 -7.49 -19.42 23.54
N ASN A 244 -6.84 -19.13 22.43
CA ASN A 244 -6.36 -17.78 22.12
C ASN A 244 -7.50 -16.76 22.09
N PHE A 245 -8.73 -17.16 21.71
CA PHE A 245 -9.89 -16.28 21.74
C PHE A 245 -10.36 -15.93 23.17
N GLY A 246 -9.81 -16.59 24.18
CA GLY A 246 -10.02 -16.32 25.60
C GLY A 246 -9.10 -15.24 26.20
N ILE A 247 -8.12 -14.70 25.44
CA ILE A 247 -7.23 -13.63 25.94
C ILE A 247 -7.93 -12.27 25.95
N ASP A 248 -7.36 -11.32 26.69
CA ASP A 248 -7.92 -9.98 26.91
C ASP A 248 -8.31 -9.25 25.61
N ILE A 249 -7.42 -9.22 24.59
CA ILE A 249 -7.69 -8.59 23.29
C ILE A 249 -8.95 -9.17 22.65
N PHE A 250 -9.00 -10.50 22.50
CA PHE A 250 -10.13 -11.13 21.84
C PHE A 250 -11.42 -11.06 22.67
N ARG A 251 -11.35 -11.20 24.00
CA ARG A 251 -12.53 -11.03 24.87
C ARG A 251 -13.19 -9.67 24.68
N THR A 252 -12.39 -8.60 24.59
CA THR A 252 -12.93 -7.25 24.38
C THR A 252 -13.62 -7.14 23.02
N LEU A 253 -13.00 -7.61 21.94
CA LEU A 253 -13.60 -7.55 20.60
C LEU A 253 -14.83 -8.44 20.45
N ILE A 254 -14.80 -9.64 21.02
CA ILE A 254 -15.91 -10.59 21.03
C ILE A 254 -17.09 -10.02 21.83
N ALA A 255 -16.83 -9.42 23.00
CA ALA A 255 -17.86 -8.77 23.81
C ALA A 255 -18.54 -7.62 23.05
N ALA A 256 -17.74 -6.74 22.43
CA ALA A 256 -18.25 -5.67 21.59
C ALA A 256 -19.12 -6.18 20.41
N SER A 257 -18.70 -7.30 19.78
CA SER A 257 -19.52 -7.96 18.74
C SER A 257 -20.83 -8.50 19.31
N GLY A 258 -20.81 -9.10 20.50
CA GLY A 258 -22.01 -9.58 21.19
C GLY A 258 -22.99 -8.47 21.55
N GLU A 259 -22.48 -7.34 22.08
CA GLU A 259 -23.30 -6.17 22.39
C GLU A 259 -23.98 -5.59 21.15
N LEU A 260 -23.23 -5.42 20.06
CA LEU A 260 -23.74 -4.82 18.83
C LEU A 260 -24.73 -5.69 18.08
N THR A 261 -24.63 -7.02 18.20
CA THR A 261 -25.52 -7.99 17.54
C THR A 261 -26.66 -8.45 18.44
N GLY A 262 -26.55 -8.26 19.74
CA GLY A 262 -27.52 -8.79 20.73
C GLY A 262 -27.49 -10.31 20.84
N THR A 263 -26.40 -10.99 20.44
CA THR A 263 -26.28 -12.45 20.41
C THR A 263 -25.28 -12.98 21.43
N PRO A 264 -25.52 -14.16 22.03
CA PRO A 264 -24.58 -14.77 22.98
C PRO A 264 -23.24 -15.10 22.32
N THR A 265 -22.14 -14.77 22.98
CA THR A 265 -20.78 -14.92 22.43
C THR A 265 -20.19 -16.33 22.61
N ASP A 266 -20.73 -17.13 23.53
CA ASP A 266 -20.24 -18.46 23.93
C ASP A 266 -21.14 -19.62 23.46
N ALA A 267 -22.33 -19.31 22.94
CA ALA A 267 -23.24 -20.34 22.44
C ALA A 267 -22.65 -21.09 21.23
N PRO A 268 -22.81 -22.42 21.14
CA PRO A 268 -22.26 -23.21 20.03
C PRO A 268 -22.63 -22.68 18.63
N ALA A 269 -23.80 -22.13 18.48
CA ALA A 269 -24.30 -21.61 17.19
C ALA A 269 -23.68 -20.27 16.78
N THR A 270 -23.19 -19.44 17.72
CA THR A 270 -22.75 -18.07 17.47
C THR A 270 -21.26 -17.86 17.73
N ARG A 271 -20.66 -18.70 18.58
CA ARG A 271 -19.26 -18.59 19.03
C ARG A 271 -18.26 -18.44 17.87
N ALA A 272 -18.36 -19.31 16.85
CA ALA A 272 -17.46 -19.27 15.71
C ALA A 272 -17.56 -17.93 14.94
N SER A 273 -18.78 -17.42 14.81
CA SER A 273 -19.02 -16.14 14.10
C SER A 273 -18.39 -14.96 14.83
N HIS A 274 -18.51 -14.87 16.16
CA HIS A 274 -17.88 -13.80 16.93
C HIS A 274 -16.35 -13.86 16.87
N ARG A 275 -15.76 -15.08 16.88
CA ARG A 275 -14.31 -15.30 16.75
C ARG A 275 -13.80 -14.85 15.38
N VAL A 276 -14.49 -15.24 14.31
CA VAL A 276 -14.15 -14.80 12.93
C VAL A 276 -14.23 -13.29 12.81
N ILE A 277 -15.30 -12.67 13.32
CA ILE A 277 -15.45 -11.21 13.29
C ILE A 277 -14.31 -10.52 14.02
N ALA A 278 -13.95 -10.97 15.22
CA ALA A 278 -12.87 -10.37 16.03
C ALA A 278 -11.50 -10.50 15.35
N ASP A 279 -11.17 -11.68 14.83
CA ASP A 279 -9.91 -11.92 14.11
C ASP A 279 -9.82 -11.08 12.82
N HIS A 280 -10.87 -11.11 12.01
CA HIS A 280 -10.87 -10.45 10.71
C HIS A 280 -10.99 -8.93 10.83
N LEU A 281 -11.54 -8.41 11.92
CA LEU A 281 -11.49 -6.99 12.26
C LEU A 281 -10.05 -6.53 12.49
N ARG A 282 -9.25 -7.30 13.25
CA ARG A 282 -7.82 -7.04 13.46
C ARG A 282 -7.09 -7.05 12.12
N ALA A 283 -7.22 -8.14 11.36
CA ALA A 283 -6.57 -8.28 10.05
C ALA A 283 -6.92 -7.13 9.10
N SER A 284 -8.21 -6.82 8.94
CA SER A 284 -8.68 -5.76 8.06
C SER A 284 -8.22 -4.38 8.53
N GLY A 285 -8.31 -4.10 9.84
CA GLY A 285 -7.89 -2.82 10.42
C GLY A 285 -6.41 -2.54 10.17
N PHE A 286 -5.54 -3.51 10.43
CA PHE A 286 -4.09 -3.35 10.22
C PHE A 286 -3.71 -3.29 8.74
N LEU A 287 -4.33 -4.09 7.87
CA LEU A 287 -4.07 -4.03 6.44
C LEU A 287 -4.45 -2.67 5.85
N VAL A 288 -5.62 -2.13 6.24
CA VAL A 288 -6.04 -0.78 5.81
C VAL A 288 -5.12 0.29 6.39
N ALA A 289 -4.71 0.19 7.66
CA ALA A 289 -3.76 1.13 8.27
C ALA A 289 -2.41 1.14 7.56
N ASP A 290 -1.97 0.00 7.04
CA ASP A 290 -0.73 -0.15 6.26
C ASP A 290 -0.93 0.12 4.75
N GLY A 291 -2.10 0.66 4.34
CA GLY A 291 -2.37 1.20 3.00
C GLY A 291 -2.93 0.19 2.00
N VAL A 292 -3.32 -1.01 2.44
CA VAL A 292 -4.01 -1.98 1.57
C VAL A 292 -5.50 -1.64 1.50
N LEU A 293 -6.06 -1.68 0.31
CA LEU A 293 -7.45 -1.35 0.05
C LEU A 293 -8.15 -2.50 -0.65
N PRO A 294 -9.47 -2.72 -0.41
CA PRO A 294 -10.20 -3.79 -1.07
C PRO A 294 -10.15 -3.65 -2.59
N ALA A 295 -9.73 -4.70 -3.29
CA ALA A 295 -9.67 -4.73 -4.75
C ALA A 295 -10.07 -6.11 -5.29
N ASN A 296 -10.12 -6.25 -6.62
CA ASN A 296 -10.46 -7.53 -7.26
C ASN A 296 -9.22 -8.42 -7.51
N GLU A 297 -8.01 -7.89 -7.31
CA GLU A 297 -6.75 -8.56 -7.58
C GLU A 297 -5.71 -8.25 -6.49
N GLY A 298 -4.64 -9.04 -6.42
CA GLY A 298 -3.48 -8.80 -5.56
C GLY A 298 -3.82 -8.77 -4.06
N ARG A 299 -3.10 -7.93 -3.32
CA ARG A 299 -3.27 -7.76 -1.87
C ARG A 299 -4.68 -7.30 -1.49
N GLY A 300 -5.26 -6.42 -2.30
CA GLY A 300 -6.61 -5.90 -2.08
C GLY A 300 -7.68 -6.99 -2.19
N TYR A 301 -7.50 -7.98 -3.06
CA TYR A 301 -8.38 -9.15 -3.14
C TYR A 301 -8.33 -9.99 -1.86
N VAL A 302 -7.13 -10.23 -1.32
CA VAL A 302 -6.99 -10.98 -0.05
C VAL A 302 -7.66 -10.22 1.09
N LEU A 303 -7.47 -8.91 1.19
CA LEU A 303 -8.18 -8.08 2.17
C LEU A 303 -9.70 -8.17 1.99
N ARG A 304 -10.22 -7.99 0.77
CA ARG A 304 -11.65 -8.09 0.48
C ARG A 304 -12.24 -9.46 0.88
N ARG A 305 -11.50 -10.53 0.64
CA ARG A 305 -11.86 -11.90 1.05
C ARG A 305 -12.00 -12.03 2.56
N ILE A 306 -11.04 -11.52 3.33
CA ILE A 306 -11.08 -11.48 4.81
C ILE A 306 -12.30 -10.67 5.28
N MET A 307 -12.49 -9.46 4.75
CA MET A 307 -13.61 -8.59 5.09
C MET A 307 -14.96 -9.27 4.84
N ARG A 308 -15.16 -9.83 3.63
CA ARG A 308 -16.43 -10.48 3.26
C ARG A 308 -16.74 -11.71 4.09
N ARG A 309 -15.72 -12.47 4.51
CA ARG A 309 -15.92 -13.58 5.44
C ARG A 309 -16.46 -13.09 6.78
N ALA A 310 -15.89 -12.04 7.36
CA ALA A 310 -16.40 -11.43 8.60
C ALA A 310 -17.83 -10.87 8.41
N MET A 311 -18.10 -10.19 7.30
CA MET A 311 -19.41 -9.61 6.99
C MET A 311 -20.50 -10.68 6.82
N ARG A 312 -20.16 -11.84 6.23
CA ARG A 312 -21.07 -12.99 6.21
C ARG A 312 -21.39 -13.48 7.62
N HIS A 313 -20.37 -13.60 8.49
CA HIS A 313 -20.58 -13.99 9.88
C HIS A 313 -21.41 -12.93 10.66
N ALA A 314 -21.24 -11.64 10.38
CA ALA A 314 -22.09 -10.58 10.91
C ALA A 314 -23.58 -10.77 10.48
N HIS A 315 -23.79 -11.11 9.22
CA HIS A 315 -25.15 -11.44 8.71
C HIS A 315 -25.72 -12.68 9.40
N LEU A 316 -24.96 -13.74 9.60
CA LEU A 316 -25.38 -14.96 10.32
C LEU A 316 -25.77 -14.67 11.79
N LEU A 317 -25.17 -13.67 12.42
CA LEU A 317 -25.56 -13.19 13.74
C LEU A 317 -26.78 -12.27 13.73
N GLY A 318 -27.41 -12.04 12.56
CA GLY A 318 -28.60 -11.21 12.42
C GLY A 318 -28.35 -9.71 12.44
N ALA A 319 -27.12 -9.25 12.21
CA ALA A 319 -26.83 -7.83 12.13
C ALA A 319 -27.64 -7.16 11.02
N ALA A 320 -28.57 -6.26 11.37
CA ALA A 320 -29.45 -5.58 10.41
C ALA A 320 -28.71 -4.48 9.61
N GLU A 321 -27.72 -3.84 10.25
CA GLU A 321 -26.90 -2.76 9.69
C GLU A 321 -25.44 -3.21 9.54
N PRO A 322 -24.60 -2.52 8.74
CA PRO A 322 -23.18 -2.77 8.68
C PRO A 322 -22.54 -2.76 10.08
N LEU A 323 -21.85 -3.86 10.44
CA LEU A 323 -21.35 -4.11 11.78
C LEU A 323 -19.87 -3.76 11.93
N MET A 324 -19.05 -4.14 10.94
CA MET A 324 -17.60 -4.16 11.09
C MET A 324 -17.00 -2.79 11.45
N HIS A 325 -17.47 -1.72 10.81
CA HIS A 325 -17.00 -0.37 11.10
C HIS A 325 -17.32 0.10 12.54
N ARG A 326 -18.41 -0.40 13.13
CA ARG A 326 -18.85 -0.06 14.51
C ARG A 326 -17.97 -0.71 15.56
N LEU A 327 -17.21 -1.74 15.21
CA LEU A 327 -16.26 -2.43 16.07
C LEU A 327 -14.86 -1.79 16.08
N VAL A 328 -14.56 -0.90 15.11
CA VAL A 328 -13.24 -0.25 15.00
C VAL A 328 -12.84 0.54 16.26
N PRO A 329 -13.75 1.25 16.95
CA PRO A 329 -13.41 1.89 18.22
C PRO A 329 -12.83 0.93 19.26
N ALA A 330 -13.43 -0.26 19.42
CA ALA A 330 -12.93 -1.28 20.35
C ALA A 330 -11.54 -1.81 19.93
N LEU A 331 -11.29 -1.99 18.62
CA LEU A 331 -9.98 -2.36 18.11
C LEU A 331 -8.92 -1.30 18.44
N VAL A 332 -9.24 -0.03 18.18
CA VAL A 332 -8.32 1.09 18.44
C VAL A 332 -8.05 1.25 19.93
N GLU A 333 -9.06 1.11 20.78
CA GLU A 333 -8.90 1.15 22.24
C GLU A 333 -7.98 0.02 22.73
N THR A 334 -8.13 -1.17 22.19
CA THR A 334 -7.41 -2.38 22.62
C THR A 334 -5.97 -2.40 22.13
N MET A 335 -5.70 -1.99 20.88
CA MET A 335 -4.39 -2.16 20.23
C MET A 335 -3.71 -0.84 19.82
N GLY A 336 -4.42 0.28 19.84
CA GLY A 336 -3.90 1.58 19.39
C GLY A 336 -2.75 2.13 20.25
N GLY A 337 -2.65 1.70 21.52
CA GLY A 337 -1.52 2.05 22.38
C GLY A 337 -0.18 1.48 21.91
N ALA A 338 -0.19 0.24 21.40
CA ALA A 338 0.98 -0.42 20.83
C ALA A 338 1.22 -0.04 19.35
N TYR A 339 0.16 0.30 18.63
CA TYR A 339 0.16 0.56 17.19
C TYR A 339 -0.53 1.90 16.84
N PRO A 340 0.21 3.03 16.95
CA PRO A 340 -0.35 4.37 16.70
C PRO A 340 -0.94 4.56 15.29
N GLU A 341 -0.52 3.74 14.32
CA GLU A 341 -1.09 3.73 12.96
C GLU A 341 -2.58 3.41 12.93
N LEU A 342 -3.08 2.55 13.84
CA LEU A 342 -4.52 2.29 13.97
C LEU A 342 -5.30 3.54 14.39
N VAL A 343 -4.74 4.33 15.31
CA VAL A 343 -5.35 5.58 15.78
C VAL A 343 -5.43 6.58 14.63
N ARG A 344 -4.33 6.75 13.88
CA ARG A 344 -4.29 7.68 12.73
C ARG A 344 -5.22 7.27 11.60
N ALA A 345 -5.25 5.96 11.30
CA ALA A 345 -6.04 5.42 10.20
C ALA A 345 -7.50 5.12 10.56
N ARG A 346 -7.92 5.33 11.82
CA ARG A 346 -9.27 4.99 12.28
C ARG A 346 -10.39 5.46 11.34
N PRO A 347 -10.44 6.74 10.89
CA PRO A 347 -11.50 7.18 9.99
C PRO A 347 -11.49 6.43 8.65
N LEU A 348 -10.30 6.14 8.10
CA LEU A 348 -10.14 5.38 6.86
C LEU A 348 -10.62 3.93 7.03
N ILE A 349 -10.28 3.30 8.16
CA ILE A 349 -10.68 1.93 8.47
C ILE A 349 -12.21 1.84 8.59
N GLU A 350 -12.81 2.75 9.38
CA GLU A 350 -14.28 2.81 9.58
C GLU A 350 -15.00 2.99 8.25
N GLU A 351 -14.56 3.94 7.41
CA GLU A 351 -15.16 4.23 6.12
C GLU A 351 -15.02 3.05 5.14
N THR A 352 -13.81 2.47 5.03
CA THR A 352 -13.54 1.33 4.14
C THR A 352 -14.38 0.12 4.51
N LEU A 353 -14.46 -0.23 5.79
CA LEU A 353 -15.27 -1.35 6.28
C LEU A 353 -16.76 -1.13 6.05
N LYS A 354 -17.25 0.06 6.37
CA LYS A 354 -18.66 0.43 6.17
C LYS A 354 -19.04 0.32 4.71
N LEU A 355 -18.22 0.85 3.83
CA LEU A 355 -18.47 0.87 2.39
C LEU A 355 -18.52 -0.54 1.80
N GLU A 356 -17.49 -1.36 2.06
CA GLU A 356 -17.41 -2.73 1.53
C GLU A 356 -18.56 -3.58 2.08
N GLU A 357 -18.93 -3.42 3.37
CA GLU A 357 -20.03 -4.15 3.97
C GLU A 357 -21.39 -3.74 3.39
N THR A 358 -21.62 -2.44 3.20
CA THR A 358 -22.85 -1.92 2.59
C THR A 358 -23.06 -2.49 1.18
N ARG A 359 -22.01 -2.48 0.37
CA ARG A 359 -22.03 -3.05 -1.00
C ARG A 359 -22.26 -4.55 -0.99
N PHE A 360 -21.50 -5.26 -0.16
CA PHE A 360 -21.58 -6.72 -0.12
C PHE A 360 -22.97 -7.18 0.36
N ARG A 361 -23.59 -6.50 1.31
CA ARG A 361 -24.94 -6.80 1.79
C ARG A 361 -25.99 -6.74 0.70
N GLN A 362 -25.87 -5.83 -0.28
CA GLN A 362 -26.84 -5.74 -1.41
C GLN A 362 -26.86 -7.00 -2.27
N THR A 363 -25.76 -7.72 -2.34
CA THR A 363 -25.62 -8.96 -3.12
C THR A 363 -25.65 -10.22 -2.26
N LEU A 364 -25.29 -10.10 -0.97
CA LEU A 364 -25.16 -11.21 -0.03
C LEU A 364 -26.46 -12.01 0.10
N GLU A 365 -27.59 -11.37 0.35
CA GLU A 365 -28.88 -12.05 0.52
C GLU A 365 -29.32 -12.80 -0.74
N LYS A 366 -29.06 -12.22 -1.91
CA LYS A 366 -29.37 -12.86 -3.19
C LYS A 366 -28.47 -14.06 -3.45
N GLY A 367 -27.17 -13.90 -3.12
CA GLY A 367 -26.19 -14.98 -3.24
C GLY A 367 -26.46 -16.12 -2.28
N LEU A 368 -26.81 -15.84 -1.03
CA LEU A 368 -27.17 -16.86 -0.03
C LEU A 368 -28.43 -17.63 -0.45
N ARG A 369 -29.45 -16.95 -0.97
CA ARG A 369 -30.65 -17.63 -1.50
C ARG A 369 -30.28 -18.57 -2.66
N LEU A 370 -29.48 -18.10 -3.61
CA LEU A 370 -29.03 -18.95 -4.71
C LEU A 370 -28.26 -20.17 -4.18
N LEU A 371 -27.38 -19.96 -3.21
CA LEU A 371 -26.60 -21.02 -2.61
C LEU A 371 -27.51 -22.04 -1.89
N GLU A 372 -28.50 -21.58 -1.14
CA GLU A 372 -29.46 -22.42 -0.44
C GLU A 372 -30.33 -23.23 -1.43
N GLU A 373 -30.86 -22.60 -2.48
CA GLU A 373 -31.64 -23.27 -3.52
C GLU A 373 -30.81 -24.36 -4.24
N GLU A 374 -29.59 -24.08 -4.60
CA GLU A 374 -28.75 -25.04 -5.33
C GLU A 374 -28.18 -26.14 -4.39
N SER A 375 -27.80 -25.78 -3.15
CA SER A 375 -27.31 -26.78 -2.18
C SER A 375 -28.43 -27.73 -1.73
N GLY A 376 -29.66 -27.24 -1.61
CA GLY A 376 -30.82 -28.07 -1.29
C GLY A 376 -31.15 -29.16 -2.34
N ARG A 377 -30.61 -29.06 -3.54
CA ARG A 377 -30.73 -30.07 -4.62
C ARG A 377 -29.61 -31.10 -4.59
N ILE A 378 -28.58 -30.89 -3.77
CA ILE A 378 -27.37 -31.75 -3.72
C ILE A 378 -27.57 -32.84 -2.63
N PRO A 379 -27.33 -34.12 -2.93
CA PRO A 379 -27.34 -35.16 -1.91
C PRO A 379 -26.30 -34.90 -0.81
N ALA A 380 -26.52 -35.43 0.37
CA ALA A 380 -25.58 -35.32 1.48
C ALA A 380 -24.20 -35.86 1.07
N GLY A 381 -23.14 -35.09 1.33
CA GLY A 381 -21.78 -35.39 0.92
C GLY A 381 -21.48 -35.10 -0.55
N GLY A 382 -22.42 -34.50 -1.31
CA GLY A 382 -22.23 -34.14 -2.71
C GLY A 382 -21.47 -32.82 -2.89
N THR A 383 -21.35 -32.39 -4.15
CA THR A 383 -20.51 -31.25 -4.57
C THR A 383 -21.34 -30.24 -5.35
N LEU A 384 -21.27 -28.96 -4.99
CA LEU A 384 -21.86 -27.83 -5.74
C LEU A 384 -21.15 -27.68 -7.09
N PRO A 385 -21.89 -27.57 -8.21
CA PRO A 385 -21.29 -27.35 -9.53
C PRO A 385 -20.45 -26.09 -9.59
N GLY A 386 -19.28 -26.16 -10.26
CA GLY A 386 -18.35 -25.06 -10.39
C GLY A 386 -18.93 -23.83 -11.09
N GLU A 387 -19.81 -24.02 -12.08
CA GLU A 387 -20.55 -22.93 -12.74
C GLU A 387 -21.46 -22.12 -11.78
N VAL A 388 -22.04 -22.79 -10.78
CA VAL A 388 -22.85 -22.12 -9.75
C VAL A 388 -21.94 -21.31 -8.82
N ALA A 389 -20.81 -21.89 -8.40
CA ALA A 389 -19.80 -21.20 -7.62
C ALA A 389 -19.23 -19.98 -8.39
N PHE A 390 -19.02 -20.13 -9.71
CA PHE A 390 -18.59 -19.03 -10.57
C PHE A 390 -19.67 -17.92 -10.64
N ARG A 391 -20.93 -18.24 -10.78
CA ARG A 391 -22.02 -17.27 -10.78
C ARG A 391 -22.12 -16.54 -9.43
N LEU A 392 -21.89 -17.22 -8.33
CA LEU A 392 -21.81 -16.61 -6.99
C LEU A 392 -20.63 -15.62 -6.91
N TYR A 393 -19.50 -15.96 -7.49
CA TYR A 393 -18.31 -15.11 -7.55
C TYR A 393 -18.54 -13.87 -8.44
N ASP A 394 -18.89 -14.09 -9.68
CA ASP A 394 -18.97 -13.06 -10.73
C ASP A 394 -20.13 -12.06 -10.50
N THR A 395 -21.31 -12.58 -10.13
CA THR A 395 -22.53 -11.78 -10.01
C THR A 395 -22.78 -11.26 -8.61
N PHE A 396 -22.47 -12.06 -7.60
CA PHE A 396 -22.81 -11.74 -6.20
C PHE A 396 -21.59 -11.40 -5.33
N GLY A 397 -20.40 -11.49 -5.90
CA GLY A 397 -19.16 -11.16 -5.21
C GLY A 397 -18.78 -12.11 -4.07
N PHE A 398 -19.21 -13.39 -4.16
CA PHE A 398 -18.78 -14.44 -3.24
C PHE A 398 -17.43 -15.00 -3.67
N PRO A 399 -16.34 -14.75 -2.96
CA PRO A 399 -15.12 -15.49 -3.18
C PRO A 399 -15.36 -17.00 -3.12
N PHE A 400 -14.59 -17.77 -3.88
CA PHE A 400 -14.75 -19.22 -3.97
C PHE A 400 -14.70 -19.89 -2.59
N ASP A 401 -13.73 -19.53 -1.77
CA ASP A 401 -13.57 -20.02 -0.39
C ASP A 401 -14.71 -19.61 0.55
N LEU A 402 -15.37 -18.48 0.30
CA LEU A 402 -16.59 -18.12 1.04
C LEU A 402 -17.73 -19.08 0.72
N THR A 403 -17.82 -19.55 -0.53
CA THR A 403 -18.77 -20.57 -0.95
C THR A 403 -18.44 -21.93 -0.30
N GLU A 404 -17.15 -22.32 -0.29
CA GLU A 404 -16.69 -23.52 0.42
C GLU A 404 -17.01 -23.47 1.92
N ASP A 405 -16.71 -22.34 2.59
CA ASP A 405 -16.99 -22.15 4.02
C ASP A 405 -18.49 -22.21 4.34
N ALA A 406 -19.31 -21.67 3.44
CA ALA A 406 -20.77 -21.74 3.60
C ALA A 406 -21.34 -23.17 3.48
N LEU A 407 -20.76 -23.99 2.63
CA LEU A 407 -21.20 -25.36 2.38
C LEU A 407 -20.58 -26.37 3.34
N ARG A 408 -19.43 -26.07 3.93
CA ARG A 408 -18.76 -26.93 4.94
C ARG A 408 -19.69 -27.26 6.11
N ALA A 409 -20.45 -26.29 6.60
CA ALA A 409 -21.42 -26.49 7.67
C ALA A 409 -22.54 -27.47 7.29
N GLN A 410 -22.77 -27.68 5.99
CA GLN A 410 -23.77 -28.59 5.44
C GLN A 410 -23.13 -29.95 5.03
N GLY A 411 -21.82 -30.13 5.18
CA GLY A 411 -21.10 -31.31 4.73
C GLY A 411 -21.03 -31.47 3.20
N LEU A 412 -21.11 -30.36 2.46
CA LEU A 412 -21.05 -30.33 0.99
C LEU A 412 -19.70 -29.77 0.50
N GLY A 413 -19.25 -30.24 -0.66
CA GLY A 413 -18.08 -29.73 -1.38
C GLY A 413 -18.42 -28.74 -2.48
N VAL A 414 -17.37 -28.19 -3.14
CA VAL A 414 -17.49 -27.32 -4.33
C VAL A 414 -16.56 -27.85 -5.44
N ASP A 415 -17.05 -27.89 -6.67
CA ASP A 415 -16.27 -28.27 -7.86
C ASP A 415 -15.33 -27.12 -8.27
N ARG A 416 -14.06 -27.18 -7.80
CA ARG A 416 -13.03 -26.22 -8.13
C ARG A 416 -12.66 -26.25 -9.61
N ALA A 417 -12.55 -27.44 -10.21
CA ALA A 417 -12.15 -27.56 -11.62
C ALA A 417 -13.18 -26.90 -12.56
N GLY A 418 -14.48 -27.12 -12.28
CA GLY A 418 -15.55 -26.44 -13.02
C GLY A 418 -15.57 -24.93 -12.80
N PHE A 419 -15.27 -24.46 -11.59
CA PHE A 419 -15.12 -23.03 -11.31
C PHE A 419 -13.97 -22.41 -12.11
N ASP A 420 -12.77 -23.03 -12.11
CA ASP A 420 -11.60 -22.54 -12.83
C ASP A 420 -11.85 -22.53 -14.35
N ALA A 421 -12.58 -23.52 -14.88
CA ALA A 421 -12.97 -23.56 -16.30
C ALA A 421 -13.93 -22.41 -16.66
N ALA A 422 -14.93 -22.12 -15.83
CA ALA A 422 -15.86 -21.01 -16.03
C ALA A 422 -15.15 -19.64 -15.95
N MET A 423 -14.18 -19.50 -15.06
CA MET A 423 -13.31 -18.33 -14.98
C MET A 423 -12.48 -18.12 -16.25
N ALA A 424 -11.92 -19.21 -16.81
CA ALA A 424 -11.16 -19.17 -18.06
C ALA A 424 -12.04 -18.77 -19.25
N GLU A 425 -13.27 -19.28 -19.33
CA GLU A 425 -14.23 -18.94 -20.37
C GLU A 425 -14.65 -17.45 -20.31
N GLN A 426 -14.92 -16.93 -19.10
CA GLN A 426 -15.24 -15.52 -18.93
C GLN A 426 -14.10 -14.60 -19.41
N ARG A 427 -12.84 -14.94 -19.06
CA ARG A 427 -11.66 -14.23 -19.54
C ARG A 427 -11.53 -14.26 -21.06
N ALA A 428 -11.81 -15.40 -21.67
CA ALA A 428 -11.81 -15.55 -23.13
C ALA A 428 -12.90 -14.69 -23.80
N ARG A 429 -14.10 -14.64 -23.23
CA ARG A 429 -15.21 -13.78 -23.71
C ARG A 429 -14.88 -12.29 -23.57
N ALA A 430 -14.28 -11.89 -22.47
CA ALA A 430 -13.85 -10.50 -22.25
C ALA A 430 -12.79 -10.08 -23.30
N ARG A 431 -11.82 -10.95 -23.63
CA ARG A 431 -10.86 -10.74 -24.72
C ARG A 431 -11.54 -10.58 -26.09
N ALA A 432 -12.47 -11.48 -26.44
CA ALA A 432 -13.16 -11.43 -27.72
C ALA A 432 -14.02 -10.17 -27.89
N ALA A 433 -14.68 -9.71 -26.83
CA ALA A 433 -15.46 -8.47 -26.84
C ALA A 433 -14.59 -7.22 -27.04
N TRP A 434 -13.34 -7.23 -26.56
CA TRP A 434 -12.42 -6.11 -26.70
C TRP A 434 -11.71 -6.07 -28.07
N ALA A 435 -11.39 -7.23 -28.64
CA ALA A 435 -10.80 -7.32 -29.98
C ALA A 435 -11.65 -6.66 -31.10
N GLY A 436 -12.90 -6.34 -30.82
CA GLY A 436 -13.82 -5.63 -31.72
C GLY A 436 -13.69 -4.10 -31.77
N SER A 437 -12.87 -3.47 -30.90
CA SER A 437 -12.75 -1.99 -30.80
C SER A 437 -11.58 -1.36 -31.57
N GLY A 438 -10.81 -2.13 -32.34
CA GLY A 438 -9.98 -1.58 -33.44
C GLY A 438 -8.64 -0.97 -33.08
N GLU A 439 -7.98 -1.36 -31.97
CA GLU A 439 -6.63 -0.92 -31.63
C GLU A 439 -5.56 -1.99 -31.84
N THR A 440 -4.33 -1.56 -32.10
CA THR A 440 -3.19 -2.23 -32.73
C THR A 440 -2.64 -3.48 -32.06
N SER A 441 -1.79 -4.26 -32.80
CA SER A 441 -1.08 -5.48 -32.34
C SER A 441 -0.29 -5.36 -31.01
N ALA A 442 -0.02 -4.13 -30.55
CA ALA A 442 0.63 -3.87 -29.26
C ALA A 442 -0.28 -4.18 -28.07
N ASP A 443 -1.61 -4.06 -28.24
CA ASP A 443 -2.56 -4.28 -27.12
C ASP A 443 -2.69 -5.76 -26.77
N GLY A 444 -2.53 -6.67 -27.74
CA GLY A 444 -2.53 -8.11 -27.52
C GLY A 444 -1.43 -8.56 -26.56
N LEU A 445 -0.22 -7.98 -26.69
CA LEU A 445 0.91 -8.28 -25.81
C LEU A 445 0.60 -7.93 -24.35
N TRP A 446 -0.01 -6.75 -24.11
CA TRP A 446 -0.32 -6.30 -22.76
C TRP A 446 -1.42 -7.12 -22.10
N PHE A 447 -2.39 -7.62 -22.86
CA PHE A 447 -3.42 -8.53 -22.35
C PHE A 447 -2.81 -9.86 -21.92
N ASP A 448 -1.99 -10.48 -22.78
CA ASP A 448 -1.33 -11.75 -22.45
C ASP A 448 -0.39 -11.62 -21.25
N LEU A 449 0.31 -10.48 -21.14
CA LEU A 449 1.13 -10.19 -19.98
C LEU A 449 0.28 -10.03 -18.72
N ALA A 450 -0.79 -9.23 -18.76
CA ALA A 450 -1.65 -9.00 -17.62
C ALA A 450 -2.34 -10.26 -17.11
N GLU A 451 -2.65 -11.23 -18.00
CA GLU A 451 -3.17 -12.54 -17.57
C GLU A 451 -2.11 -13.39 -16.88
N ARG A 452 -0.88 -13.34 -17.37
CA ARG A 452 0.21 -14.16 -16.84
C ARG A 452 0.75 -13.64 -15.52
N VAL A 453 0.87 -12.30 -15.38
CA VAL A 453 1.59 -11.68 -14.24
C VAL A 453 0.66 -10.96 -13.25
N GLY A 454 -0.63 -10.81 -13.57
CA GLY A 454 -1.57 -10.04 -12.76
C GLY A 454 -1.36 -8.52 -12.86
N ALA A 455 -1.97 -7.78 -11.93
CA ALA A 455 -1.78 -6.33 -11.81
C ALA A 455 -0.45 -6.01 -11.12
N THR A 456 0.19 -4.91 -11.50
CA THR A 456 1.34 -4.38 -10.76
C THR A 456 0.87 -3.64 -9.51
N ASP A 457 1.37 -4.00 -8.34
CA ASP A 457 1.08 -3.29 -7.09
C ASP A 457 1.85 -1.97 -7.05
N PHE A 458 1.11 -0.85 -6.94
CA PHE A 458 1.72 0.48 -6.83
C PHE A 458 1.93 0.86 -5.36
N VAL A 459 3.19 0.93 -4.93
CA VAL A 459 3.58 1.31 -3.56
C VAL A 459 4.09 2.76 -3.45
N GLY A 460 4.10 3.51 -4.56
CA GLY A 460 4.73 4.83 -4.70
C GLY A 460 4.00 5.99 -4.01
N TYR A 461 2.85 5.76 -3.38
CA TYR A 461 2.25 6.79 -2.52
C TYR A 461 3.07 7.02 -1.25
N ALA A 462 3.62 5.96 -0.67
CA ALA A 462 4.33 6.00 0.61
C ALA A 462 5.86 6.05 0.48
N THR A 463 6.43 5.57 -0.65
CA THR A 463 7.88 5.44 -0.83
C THR A 463 8.31 5.78 -2.25
N THR A 464 9.57 6.18 -2.40
CA THR A 464 10.26 6.36 -3.70
C THR A 464 11.20 5.20 -4.01
N GLU A 465 11.40 4.26 -3.06
CA GLU A 465 12.19 3.05 -3.25
C GLU A 465 11.40 1.82 -2.85
N ALA A 466 11.55 0.73 -3.60
CA ALA A 466 11.00 -0.58 -3.27
C ALA A 466 11.79 -1.69 -3.95
N GLN A 467 11.69 -2.91 -3.43
CA GLN A 467 12.12 -4.09 -4.15
C GLN A 467 10.96 -4.66 -4.98
N GLY A 468 11.28 -5.22 -6.13
CA GLY A 468 10.34 -5.88 -7.02
C GLY A 468 10.99 -7.08 -7.70
N GLU A 469 10.14 -7.94 -8.29
CA GLU A 469 10.59 -9.03 -9.15
C GLU A 469 10.21 -8.73 -10.60
N VAL A 470 11.17 -8.90 -11.50
CA VAL A 470 10.95 -8.71 -12.94
C VAL A 470 10.03 -9.82 -13.47
N GLN A 471 8.82 -9.46 -13.89
CA GLN A 471 7.82 -10.38 -14.41
C GLN A 471 7.93 -10.57 -15.92
N ALA A 472 8.34 -9.52 -16.63
CA ALA A 472 8.54 -9.57 -18.08
C ALA A 472 9.57 -8.54 -18.54
N VAL A 473 10.32 -8.88 -19.56
CA VAL A 473 11.23 -8.02 -20.31
C VAL A 473 10.74 -7.96 -21.75
N ILE A 474 10.57 -6.77 -22.30
CA ILE A 474 10.08 -6.52 -23.65
C ILE A 474 11.17 -5.76 -24.40
N VAL A 475 11.59 -6.30 -25.54
CA VAL A 475 12.56 -5.69 -26.46
C VAL A 475 11.90 -5.62 -27.83
N GLU A 476 11.94 -4.45 -28.46
CA GLU A 476 11.34 -4.22 -29.81
C GLU A 476 9.87 -4.69 -29.92
N GLY A 477 9.10 -4.56 -28.83
CA GLY A 477 7.69 -4.94 -28.80
C GLY A 477 7.40 -6.43 -28.63
N ALA A 478 8.40 -7.26 -28.36
CA ALA A 478 8.25 -8.69 -28.11
C ALA A 478 8.83 -9.08 -26.74
N VAL A 479 8.27 -10.12 -26.09
CA VAL A 479 8.81 -10.65 -24.83
C VAL A 479 10.15 -11.31 -25.10
N ALA A 480 11.17 -10.89 -24.35
CA ALA A 480 12.54 -11.40 -24.44
C ALA A 480 12.90 -12.21 -23.19
N ALA A 481 13.75 -13.22 -23.35
CA ALA A 481 14.29 -14.00 -22.24
C ALA A 481 15.34 -13.23 -21.44
N GLU A 482 16.07 -12.31 -22.08
CA GLU A 482 17.08 -11.46 -21.44
C GLU A 482 17.37 -10.20 -22.28
N ALA A 483 17.97 -9.19 -21.64
CA ALA A 483 18.46 -8.00 -22.30
C ALA A 483 19.80 -7.56 -21.66
N GLY A 484 20.79 -7.25 -22.51
CA GLY A 484 22.13 -6.82 -22.12
C GLY A 484 22.36 -5.31 -22.21
N PRO A 485 23.57 -4.84 -21.85
CA PRO A 485 23.92 -3.42 -21.88
C PRO A 485 23.68 -2.77 -23.25
N GLY A 486 23.16 -1.54 -23.24
CA GLY A 486 22.81 -0.76 -24.44
C GLY A 486 21.43 -1.06 -25.00
N THR A 487 20.74 -2.12 -24.57
CA THR A 487 19.43 -2.50 -25.08
C THR A 487 18.35 -1.57 -24.51
N ALA A 488 17.49 -1.03 -25.38
CA ALA A 488 16.25 -0.35 -24.98
C ALA A 488 15.22 -1.41 -24.58
N VAL A 489 14.66 -1.26 -23.39
CA VAL A 489 13.74 -2.24 -22.81
C VAL A 489 12.48 -1.59 -22.28
N THR A 490 11.42 -2.36 -22.23
CA THR A 490 10.28 -2.11 -21.37
C THR A 490 10.16 -3.29 -20.40
N LEU A 491 10.13 -3.04 -19.11
CA LEU A 491 10.00 -4.11 -18.12
C LEU A 491 8.75 -3.92 -17.27
N VAL A 492 8.17 -5.06 -16.86
CA VAL A 492 7.05 -5.16 -15.93
C VAL A 492 7.54 -5.86 -14.68
N VAL A 493 7.19 -5.32 -13.53
CA VAL A 493 7.50 -5.88 -12.21
C VAL A 493 6.22 -6.18 -11.44
N ASN A 494 6.27 -7.05 -10.44
CA ASN A 494 5.12 -7.38 -9.61
C ASN A 494 4.65 -6.21 -8.74
N GLN A 495 5.58 -5.39 -8.23
CA GLN A 495 5.30 -4.16 -7.46
C GLN A 495 6.28 -3.06 -7.80
N THR A 496 5.84 -1.79 -7.72
CA THR A 496 6.66 -0.65 -8.11
C THR A 496 6.35 0.62 -7.31
N PRO A 497 7.38 1.46 -7.00
CA PRO A 497 7.18 2.81 -6.52
C PRO A 497 6.99 3.82 -7.67
N PHE A 498 7.20 3.43 -8.94
CA PHE A 498 7.10 4.29 -10.11
C PHE A 498 5.64 4.53 -10.46
N TYR A 499 5.22 5.79 -10.51
CA TYR A 499 3.90 6.18 -10.99
C TYR A 499 3.84 6.02 -12.52
N GLY A 500 2.88 5.24 -12.99
CA GLY A 500 2.58 5.14 -14.41
C GLY A 500 1.71 6.31 -14.88
N GLU A 501 2.04 6.91 -16.02
CA GLU A 501 1.33 8.04 -16.60
C GLU A 501 -0.18 7.84 -16.60
N SER A 502 -0.90 8.74 -15.96
CA SER A 502 -2.35 8.70 -15.82
C SER A 502 -2.91 10.03 -15.30
N GLY A 503 -4.16 10.39 -15.68
CA GLY A 503 -4.85 11.55 -15.13
C GLY A 503 -4.13 12.89 -15.37
N GLY A 504 -3.30 12.98 -16.42
CA GLY A 504 -2.52 14.17 -16.75
C GLY A 504 -1.19 14.29 -16.00
N GLN A 505 -0.89 13.44 -15.03
CA GLN A 505 0.43 13.36 -14.41
C GLN A 505 1.33 12.46 -15.26
N VAL A 506 2.52 12.95 -15.63
CA VAL A 506 3.54 12.19 -16.37
C VAL A 506 4.10 11.03 -15.56
N GLY A 507 4.56 10.00 -16.26
CA GLY A 507 5.22 8.84 -15.65
C GLY A 507 6.53 9.20 -14.94
N ASP A 508 6.95 8.38 -13.99
CA ASP A 508 8.22 8.56 -13.30
C ASP A 508 9.39 8.02 -14.07
N SER A 509 10.54 8.62 -13.79
CA SER A 509 11.87 8.13 -14.17
C SER A 509 12.68 7.77 -12.94
N GLY A 510 13.83 7.08 -13.15
CA GLY A 510 14.72 6.67 -12.08
C GLY A 510 15.63 5.53 -12.50
N THR A 511 16.03 4.69 -11.55
CA THR A 511 16.94 3.56 -11.80
C THR A 511 16.43 2.26 -11.19
N ILE A 512 16.77 1.16 -11.84
CA ILE A 512 16.51 -0.19 -11.31
C ILE A 512 17.85 -0.91 -11.21
N HIS A 513 18.14 -1.44 -10.02
CA HIS A 513 19.36 -2.17 -9.71
C HIS A 513 19.04 -3.64 -9.41
N GLY A 514 19.91 -4.55 -9.86
CA GLY A 514 19.72 -5.98 -9.64
C GLY A 514 21.03 -6.75 -9.47
N PRO A 515 20.93 -8.08 -9.33
CA PRO A 515 22.10 -8.94 -9.16
C PRO A 515 23.04 -8.88 -10.35
N GLY A 516 24.31 -9.21 -10.12
CA GLY A 516 25.35 -9.20 -11.16
C GLY A 516 25.71 -7.81 -11.69
N GLY A 517 25.48 -6.75 -10.90
CA GLY A 517 25.75 -5.37 -11.30
C GLY A 517 24.74 -4.83 -12.33
N LEU A 518 23.54 -5.39 -12.38
CA LEU A 518 22.48 -4.88 -13.24
C LEU A 518 22.12 -3.44 -12.87
N VAL A 519 22.12 -2.57 -13.87
CA VAL A 519 21.62 -1.19 -13.82
C VAL A 519 20.76 -0.94 -15.04
N VAL A 520 19.50 -0.52 -14.82
CA VAL A 520 18.57 -0.08 -15.85
C VAL A 520 18.17 1.34 -15.56
N ALA A 521 18.47 2.27 -16.47
CA ALA A 521 17.96 3.63 -16.40
C ALA A 521 16.53 3.67 -16.94
N ILE A 522 15.60 4.13 -16.13
CA ILE A 522 14.19 4.28 -16.51
C ILE A 522 13.90 5.73 -16.87
N GLU A 523 13.50 5.94 -18.10
CA GLU A 523 13.21 7.25 -18.69
C GLU A 523 11.74 7.64 -18.50
N ASP A 524 10.84 6.65 -18.49
CA ASP A 524 9.39 6.86 -18.40
C ASP A 524 8.67 5.62 -17.86
N THR A 525 7.51 5.79 -17.27
CA THR A 525 6.64 4.72 -16.80
C THR A 525 5.22 4.93 -17.32
N GLN A 526 4.73 3.97 -18.10
CA GLN A 526 3.40 3.96 -18.67
C GLN A 526 2.48 3.00 -17.91
N LYS A 527 1.16 3.17 -18.06
CA LYS A 527 0.16 2.34 -17.36
C LYS A 527 -0.78 1.61 -18.34
N PRO A 528 -0.27 0.62 -19.13
CA PRO A 528 -1.10 -0.12 -20.07
C PRO A 528 -2.22 -0.86 -19.34
N LEU A 529 -3.40 -0.92 -19.97
CA LEU A 529 -4.64 -1.51 -19.45
C LEU A 529 -5.09 -0.92 -18.09
N GLY A 530 -4.51 0.19 -17.64
CA GLY A 530 -4.80 0.80 -16.34
C GLY A 530 -4.32 0.00 -15.12
N ARG A 531 -3.71 -1.18 -15.30
CA ARG A 531 -3.35 -2.10 -14.21
C ARG A 531 -1.89 -2.59 -14.22
N LEU A 532 -1.19 -2.52 -15.34
CA LEU A 532 0.24 -2.82 -15.42
C LEU A 532 1.07 -1.53 -15.34
N HIS A 533 2.28 -1.59 -14.80
CA HIS A 533 3.27 -0.53 -14.89
C HIS A 533 4.39 -0.98 -15.81
N ALA A 534 4.52 -0.32 -16.95
CA ALA A 534 5.51 -0.57 -17.98
C ALA A 534 6.64 0.45 -17.88
N HIS A 535 7.78 0.02 -17.33
CA HIS A 535 8.96 0.86 -17.12
C HIS A 535 9.80 0.86 -18.40
N ARG A 536 9.86 1.98 -19.09
CA ARG A 536 10.62 2.16 -20.33
C ARG A 536 11.98 2.75 -20.03
N GLY A 537 13.04 2.15 -20.59
CA GLY A 537 14.39 2.63 -20.34
C GLY A 537 15.45 1.85 -21.10
N ARG A 538 16.65 1.87 -20.57
CA ARG A 538 17.82 1.24 -21.20
C ARG A 538 18.64 0.49 -20.14
N VAL A 539 19.09 -0.71 -20.49
CA VAL A 539 20.08 -1.44 -19.67
C VAL A 539 21.43 -0.75 -19.82
N GLU A 540 21.95 -0.22 -18.71
CA GLU A 540 23.28 0.43 -18.69
C GLU A 540 24.40 -0.56 -18.40
N ALA A 541 24.14 -1.52 -17.47
CA ALA A 541 25.10 -2.54 -17.08
C ALA A 541 24.39 -3.83 -16.66
N GLY A 542 25.11 -4.96 -16.74
CA GLY A 542 24.60 -6.27 -16.34
C GLY A 542 23.62 -6.88 -17.32
N MET A 543 22.92 -7.94 -16.89
CA MET A 543 21.94 -8.66 -17.70
C MET A 543 20.59 -8.65 -17.00
N LEU A 544 19.57 -8.15 -17.67
CA LEU A 544 18.19 -8.13 -17.21
C LEU A 544 17.46 -9.39 -17.65
N ARG A 545 16.80 -10.11 -16.71
CA ARG A 545 16.03 -11.33 -16.96
C ARG A 545 14.75 -11.35 -16.14
N PRO A 546 13.67 -11.97 -16.62
CA PRO A 546 12.50 -12.30 -15.77
C PRO A 546 12.92 -13.16 -14.58
N GLY A 547 12.20 -12.99 -13.45
CA GLY A 547 12.47 -13.69 -12.18
C GLY A 547 13.57 -13.05 -11.33
N GLN A 548 14.26 -12.02 -11.80
CA GLN A 548 15.27 -11.32 -10.99
C GLN A 548 14.62 -10.42 -9.95
N ALA A 549 15.07 -10.52 -8.70
CA ALA A 549 14.78 -9.53 -7.68
C ALA A 549 15.60 -8.26 -7.95
N VAL A 550 14.94 -7.11 -7.97
CA VAL A 550 15.52 -5.81 -8.29
C VAL A 550 15.10 -4.75 -7.27
N THR A 551 15.95 -3.75 -7.08
CA THR A 551 15.64 -2.54 -6.31
C THR A 551 15.27 -1.44 -7.27
N LEU A 552 14.08 -0.88 -7.10
CA LEU A 552 13.52 0.20 -7.89
C LEU A 552 13.67 1.51 -7.11
N ALA A 553 14.32 2.50 -7.70
CA ALA A 553 14.53 3.83 -7.11
C ALA A 553 14.03 4.91 -8.07
N VAL A 554 12.96 5.59 -7.67
CA VAL A 554 12.40 6.74 -8.41
C VAL A 554 13.32 7.94 -8.23
N ASP A 555 13.49 8.75 -9.27
CA ASP A 555 14.10 10.08 -9.16
C ASP A 555 13.27 10.94 -8.18
N ALA A 556 13.78 11.05 -6.96
CA ALA A 556 13.08 11.69 -5.85
C ALA A 556 12.89 13.20 -6.07
N GLU A 557 13.85 13.87 -6.69
CA GLU A 557 13.78 15.32 -6.96
C GLU A 557 12.71 15.59 -8.03
N ARG A 558 12.75 14.81 -9.12
CA ARG A 558 11.72 14.90 -10.18
C ARG A 558 10.32 14.59 -9.64
N ARG A 559 10.16 13.54 -8.82
CA ARG A 559 8.89 13.19 -8.17
C ARG A 559 8.41 14.29 -7.23
N ALA A 560 9.28 14.93 -6.45
CA ALA A 560 8.91 16.03 -5.56
C ALA A 560 8.39 17.24 -6.37
N ALA A 561 9.04 17.59 -7.48
CA ALA A 561 8.57 18.63 -8.37
C ALA A 561 7.19 18.32 -9.00
N ILE A 562 6.99 17.06 -9.44
CA ILE A 562 5.69 16.61 -9.96
C ILE A 562 4.60 16.70 -8.88
N ARG A 563 4.87 16.21 -7.65
CA ARG A 563 3.94 16.29 -6.52
C ARG A 563 3.54 17.74 -6.19
N ALA A 564 4.51 18.66 -6.21
CA ALA A 564 4.27 20.09 -5.97
C ALA A 564 3.35 20.67 -7.06
N ASN A 565 3.65 20.43 -8.33
CA ASN A 565 2.83 20.89 -9.46
C ASN A 565 1.44 20.25 -9.44
N HIS A 566 1.33 18.95 -9.10
CA HIS A 566 0.03 18.26 -9.06
C HIS A 566 -0.86 18.80 -7.93
N SER A 567 -0.31 18.96 -6.74
CA SER A 567 -1.05 19.51 -5.61
C SER A 567 -1.45 20.98 -5.85
N ALA A 568 -0.55 21.75 -6.47
CA ALA A 568 -0.85 23.12 -6.87
C ALA A 568 -1.98 23.22 -7.92
N THR A 569 -2.11 22.22 -8.81
CA THR A 569 -3.21 22.17 -9.80
C THR A 569 -4.57 22.11 -9.11
N HIS A 570 -4.73 21.33 -8.05
CA HIS A 570 -5.97 21.25 -7.27
C HIS A 570 -6.29 22.56 -6.53
N LEU A 571 -5.30 23.17 -5.89
CA LEU A 571 -5.47 24.47 -5.25
C LEU A 571 -5.80 25.56 -6.28
N LEU A 572 -5.18 25.52 -7.46
CA LEU A 572 -5.47 26.43 -8.59
C LEU A 572 -6.91 26.28 -9.08
N HIS A 573 -7.38 25.03 -9.28
CA HIS A 573 -8.75 24.76 -9.70
C HIS A 573 -9.76 25.33 -8.70
N ALA A 574 -9.58 25.09 -7.40
CA ALA A 574 -10.44 25.66 -6.37
C ALA A 574 -10.41 27.19 -6.36
N ALA A 575 -9.24 27.82 -6.49
CA ALA A 575 -9.10 29.29 -6.54
C ALA A 575 -9.75 29.90 -7.81
N LEU A 576 -9.63 29.22 -8.96
CA LEU A 576 -10.31 29.64 -10.20
C LEU A 576 -11.82 29.62 -10.02
N ARG A 577 -12.40 28.59 -9.37
CA ARG A 577 -13.84 28.55 -9.06
C ARG A 577 -14.27 29.67 -8.10
N ASP A 578 -13.48 29.95 -7.08
CA ASP A 578 -13.76 31.01 -6.12
C ASP A 578 -13.73 32.42 -6.73
N VAL A 579 -12.87 32.64 -7.73
CA VAL A 579 -12.71 33.99 -8.36
C VAL A 579 -13.62 34.18 -9.57
N LEU A 580 -13.77 33.12 -10.38
CA LEU A 580 -14.47 33.20 -11.69
C LEU A 580 -15.88 32.62 -11.63
N GLY A 581 -16.19 31.75 -10.67
CA GLY A 581 -17.48 31.12 -10.47
C GLY A 581 -17.53 29.62 -10.81
N ASP A 582 -18.67 29.00 -10.46
CA ASP A 582 -18.86 27.54 -10.52
C ASP A 582 -18.87 26.92 -11.93
N HIS A 583 -18.97 27.74 -12.98
CA HIS A 583 -18.88 27.28 -14.36
C HIS A 583 -17.48 26.79 -14.75
N VAL A 584 -16.46 27.12 -13.95
CA VAL A 584 -15.10 26.63 -14.15
C VAL A 584 -15.05 25.12 -13.94
N ALA A 585 -14.77 24.37 -15.00
CA ALA A 585 -14.60 22.92 -14.99
C ALA A 585 -13.36 22.55 -15.79
N GLN A 586 -12.60 21.58 -15.30
CA GLN A 586 -11.42 21.06 -15.99
C GLN A 586 -11.78 20.49 -17.35
N LYS A 587 -11.01 20.82 -18.36
CA LYS A 587 -11.10 20.31 -19.75
C LYS A 587 -9.84 19.55 -20.17
N GLY A 588 -8.75 19.73 -19.46
CA GLY A 588 -7.49 19.03 -19.64
C GLY A 588 -6.49 19.42 -18.56
N SER A 589 -5.50 18.58 -18.37
CA SER A 589 -4.40 18.83 -17.42
C SER A 589 -3.11 18.20 -17.93
N LEU A 590 -1.98 18.82 -17.60
CA LEU A 590 -0.64 18.23 -17.70
C LEU A 590 0.12 18.62 -16.44
N VAL A 591 0.66 17.62 -15.76
CA VAL A 591 1.51 17.80 -14.58
C VAL A 591 2.87 17.17 -14.87
N ALA A 592 3.85 18.04 -15.09
CA ALA A 592 5.24 17.68 -15.36
C ALA A 592 6.18 18.25 -14.27
N PRO A 593 7.44 17.85 -14.21
CA PRO A 593 8.36 18.37 -13.19
C PRO A 593 8.67 19.87 -13.34
N ASP A 594 8.66 20.36 -14.58
CA ASP A 594 9.00 21.73 -14.94
C ASP A 594 7.82 22.70 -14.88
N ARG A 595 6.59 22.22 -15.04
CA ARG A 595 5.37 23.04 -15.05
C ARG A 595 4.11 22.24 -14.82
N LEU A 596 3.03 22.94 -14.49
CA LEU A 596 1.66 22.45 -14.63
C LEU A 596 0.94 23.22 -15.75
N ARG A 597 -0.01 22.54 -16.41
CA ARG A 597 -0.93 23.13 -17.38
C ARG A 597 -2.36 22.73 -17.01
N PHE A 598 -3.24 23.70 -16.96
CA PHE A 598 -4.63 23.49 -16.61
C PHE A 598 -5.55 24.14 -17.63
N ASP A 599 -6.32 23.34 -18.37
CA ASP A 599 -7.30 23.78 -19.36
C ASP A 599 -8.69 23.73 -18.70
N PHE A 600 -9.44 24.85 -18.79
CA PHE A 600 -10.72 24.96 -18.08
C PHE A 600 -11.75 25.78 -18.89
N SER A 601 -13.05 25.55 -18.59
CA SER A 601 -14.15 26.30 -19.21
C SER A 601 -14.21 27.73 -18.70
N HIS A 602 -13.96 28.71 -19.57
CA HIS A 602 -14.16 30.13 -19.29
C HIS A 602 -14.22 30.92 -20.60
N PRO A 603 -15.20 31.89 -20.77
CA PRO A 603 -15.48 32.50 -22.05
C PRO A 603 -14.55 33.64 -22.46
N ARG A 604 -13.78 34.23 -21.53
CA ARG A 604 -12.94 35.44 -21.79
C ARG A 604 -11.52 35.28 -21.20
N PRO A 605 -10.55 36.10 -21.65
CA PRO A 605 -9.25 36.21 -20.97
C PRO A 605 -9.41 36.65 -19.51
N LEU A 606 -8.51 36.15 -18.62
CA LEU A 606 -8.43 36.62 -17.25
C LEU A 606 -7.81 38.00 -17.18
N SER A 607 -8.34 38.87 -16.33
CA SER A 607 -7.70 40.13 -16.02
C SER A 607 -6.47 39.97 -15.14
N SER A 608 -5.55 40.93 -15.17
CA SER A 608 -4.37 40.89 -14.29
C SER A 608 -4.74 40.87 -12.80
N GLU A 609 -5.86 41.48 -12.42
CA GLU A 609 -6.40 41.49 -11.07
C GLU A 609 -6.92 40.08 -10.66
N GLU A 610 -7.62 39.41 -11.59
CA GLU A 610 -8.09 38.03 -11.36
C GLU A 610 -6.91 37.07 -11.20
N ILE A 611 -5.89 37.16 -12.07
CA ILE A 611 -4.66 36.34 -11.96
C ILE A 611 -3.98 36.61 -10.61
N ALA A 612 -3.79 37.87 -10.25
CA ALA A 612 -3.15 38.21 -8.95
C ALA A 612 -3.96 37.70 -7.76
N ARG A 613 -5.29 37.76 -7.82
CA ARG A 613 -6.17 37.22 -6.75
C ARG A 613 -6.12 35.72 -6.68
N ILE A 614 -6.12 34.99 -7.79
CA ILE A 614 -5.97 33.52 -7.86
C ILE A 614 -4.63 33.10 -7.26
N GLU A 615 -3.53 33.72 -7.69
CA GLU A 615 -2.21 33.45 -7.13
C GLU A 615 -2.15 33.71 -5.61
N ALA A 616 -2.74 34.80 -5.16
CA ALA A 616 -2.77 35.18 -3.74
C ALA A 616 -3.51 34.11 -2.91
N LEU A 617 -4.67 33.61 -3.39
CA LEU A 617 -5.45 32.57 -2.75
C LEU A 617 -4.64 31.25 -2.66
N VAL A 618 -4.11 30.77 -3.79
CA VAL A 618 -3.32 29.54 -3.81
C VAL A 618 -2.11 29.64 -2.87
N ASN A 619 -1.36 30.73 -2.94
CA ASN A 619 -0.20 30.95 -2.09
C ASN A 619 -0.55 31.15 -0.62
N ALA A 620 -1.77 31.60 -0.28
CA ALA A 620 -2.27 31.64 1.08
C ALA A 620 -2.49 30.22 1.65
N GLU A 621 -3.04 29.30 0.85
CA GLU A 621 -3.20 27.89 1.23
C GLU A 621 -1.85 27.15 1.31
N ILE A 622 -0.90 27.47 0.43
CA ILE A 622 0.47 26.96 0.49
C ILE A 622 1.13 27.38 1.81
N ARG A 623 1.08 28.66 2.19
CA ARG A 623 1.66 29.19 3.43
C ARG A 623 0.98 28.65 4.69
N ALA A 624 -0.27 28.23 4.60
CA ALA A 624 -0.99 27.63 5.72
C ALA A 624 -0.41 26.28 6.14
N ASN A 625 0.33 25.62 5.25
CA ASN A 625 1.02 24.34 5.49
C ASN A 625 0.14 23.27 6.13
N VAL A 626 -1.06 23.07 5.56
CA VAL A 626 -2.03 22.11 6.07
C VAL A 626 -1.69 20.69 5.54
N PRO A 627 -1.78 19.66 6.37
CA PRO A 627 -1.63 18.27 5.89
C PRO A 627 -2.63 17.93 4.78
N VAL A 628 -2.15 17.23 3.76
CA VAL A 628 -2.99 16.72 2.68
C VAL A 628 -3.66 15.42 3.13
N SER A 629 -4.98 15.37 3.04
CA SER A 629 -5.77 14.21 3.42
C SER A 629 -6.20 13.40 2.20
N THR A 630 -6.21 12.08 2.33
CA THR A 630 -6.74 11.17 1.31
C THR A 630 -7.77 10.25 1.94
N ARG A 631 -8.93 10.12 1.30
CA ARG A 631 -10.01 9.19 1.71
C ARG A 631 -10.45 8.37 0.50
N LEU A 632 -10.93 7.16 0.76
CA LEU A 632 -11.52 6.31 -0.26
C LEU A 632 -13.01 6.20 -0.01
N MET A 633 -13.76 6.33 -1.07
CA MET A 633 -15.22 6.23 -1.00
C MET A 633 -15.79 5.87 -2.38
N THR A 634 -17.10 5.59 -2.47
CA THR A 634 -17.73 5.46 -3.78
C THR A 634 -17.77 6.80 -4.50
N PRO A 635 -17.86 6.82 -5.84
CA PRO A 635 -18.08 8.05 -6.58
C PRO A 635 -19.28 8.86 -6.06
N GLU A 636 -20.41 8.19 -5.72
CA GLU A 636 -21.60 8.83 -5.20
C GLU A 636 -21.36 9.46 -3.83
N ALA A 637 -20.75 8.72 -2.89
CA ALA A 637 -20.42 9.24 -1.57
C ALA A 637 -19.38 10.38 -1.64
N ALA A 638 -18.47 10.33 -2.62
CA ALA A 638 -17.52 11.40 -2.86
C ALA A 638 -18.21 12.70 -3.30
N ILE A 639 -19.18 12.59 -4.21
CA ILE A 639 -19.98 13.73 -4.66
C ILE A 639 -20.84 14.27 -3.50
N GLU A 640 -21.47 13.42 -2.73
CA GLU A 640 -22.24 13.83 -1.53
C GLU A 640 -21.35 14.51 -0.48
N ALA A 641 -20.09 14.07 -0.35
CA ALA A 641 -19.08 14.69 0.50
C ALA A 641 -18.50 16.01 -0.09
N GLY A 642 -19.03 16.47 -1.22
CA GLY A 642 -18.62 17.73 -1.85
C GLY A 642 -17.38 17.64 -2.75
N ALA A 643 -16.93 16.42 -3.09
CA ALA A 643 -15.81 16.25 -3.99
C ALA A 643 -16.20 16.59 -5.44
N LEU A 644 -15.32 17.33 -6.12
CA LEU A 644 -15.48 17.59 -7.55
C LEU A 644 -15.10 16.35 -8.35
N ALA A 645 -16.06 15.81 -9.11
CA ALA A 645 -15.85 14.74 -10.06
C ALA A 645 -15.71 15.31 -11.48
N LEU A 646 -14.77 14.81 -12.27
CA LEU A 646 -14.61 15.22 -13.66
C LEU A 646 -15.72 14.62 -14.52
N PHE A 647 -16.39 15.45 -15.29
CA PHE A 647 -17.46 15.02 -16.20
C PHE A 647 -16.88 14.13 -17.32
N GLY A 648 -17.39 12.91 -17.46
CA GLY A 648 -17.07 12.00 -18.56
C GLY A 648 -15.96 10.97 -18.27
N GLU A 649 -15.34 11.00 -17.12
CA GLU A 649 -14.44 9.92 -16.70
C GLU A 649 -15.23 8.73 -16.14
N LYS A 650 -14.80 7.51 -16.52
CA LYS A 650 -15.32 6.27 -15.93
C LYS A 650 -14.53 5.99 -14.65
N TYR A 651 -15.14 6.28 -13.54
CA TYR A 651 -14.57 5.92 -12.23
C TYR A 651 -14.80 4.44 -11.93
N GLY A 652 -13.85 3.81 -11.26
CA GLY A 652 -14.04 2.48 -10.69
C GLY A 652 -15.08 2.48 -9.56
N GLU A 653 -15.28 1.33 -8.96
CA GLU A 653 -16.19 1.17 -7.82
C GLU A 653 -15.76 2.00 -6.60
N GLU A 654 -14.48 2.30 -6.48
CA GLU A 654 -13.87 3.15 -5.44
C GLU A 654 -13.02 4.25 -6.06
N VAL A 655 -13.11 5.43 -5.47
CA VAL A 655 -12.34 6.61 -5.85
C VAL A 655 -11.57 7.16 -4.67
N ARG A 656 -10.42 7.70 -4.99
CA ARG A 656 -9.55 8.38 -4.03
C ARG A 656 -9.93 9.85 -3.99
N VAL A 657 -10.44 10.31 -2.86
CA VAL A 657 -10.79 11.72 -2.59
C VAL A 657 -9.63 12.39 -1.88
N LEU A 658 -9.17 13.47 -2.47
CA LEU A 658 -8.05 14.27 -1.98
C LEU A 658 -8.59 15.57 -1.39
N GLY A 659 -8.23 15.86 -0.14
CA GLY A 659 -8.56 17.11 0.55
C GLY A 659 -7.31 17.93 0.83
N MET A 660 -7.31 19.22 0.43
CA MET A 660 -6.18 20.15 0.62
C MET A 660 -6.63 21.52 1.09
N GLY A 661 -5.75 22.17 1.85
CA GLY A 661 -5.94 23.54 2.33
C GLY A 661 -6.81 23.64 3.58
N ARG A 662 -7.01 24.88 4.06
CA ARG A 662 -7.77 25.16 5.28
C ARG A 662 -9.25 24.83 5.09
N PRO A 663 -9.95 24.41 6.16
CA PRO A 663 -11.39 24.25 6.11
C PRO A 663 -12.10 25.56 5.70
N ARG A 664 -13.07 25.47 4.80
CA ARG A 664 -13.92 26.60 4.39
C ARG A 664 -14.86 26.95 5.53
N PRO A 665 -15.07 28.25 5.83
CA PRO A 665 -15.89 28.67 6.98
C PRO A 665 -17.36 28.23 6.91
N ASP A 666 -17.89 28.09 5.71
CA ASP A 666 -19.31 27.78 5.44
C ASP A 666 -19.62 26.28 5.42
N THR A 667 -18.68 25.46 4.99
CA THR A 667 -18.90 24.02 4.79
C THR A 667 -18.04 23.12 5.68
N ALA A 668 -17.03 23.67 6.33
CA ALA A 668 -15.97 22.94 7.03
C ALA A 668 -15.17 21.96 6.16
N LEU A 669 -15.41 21.92 4.84
CA LEU A 669 -14.65 21.12 3.88
C LEU A 669 -13.30 21.79 3.61
N PRO A 670 -12.24 21.01 3.27
CA PRO A 670 -10.97 21.56 2.80
C PRO A 670 -11.16 22.53 1.62
N PHE A 671 -10.24 23.46 1.46
CA PHE A 671 -10.27 24.45 0.38
C PHE A 671 -10.46 23.83 -1.01
N SER A 672 -9.78 22.68 -1.27
CA SER A 672 -9.98 21.83 -2.44
C SER A 672 -10.33 20.41 -2.01
N VAL A 673 -11.38 19.84 -2.62
CA VAL A 673 -11.79 18.42 -2.43
C VAL A 673 -12.10 17.83 -3.80
N GLU A 674 -11.25 16.92 -4.27
CA GLU A 674 -11.33 16.39 -5.65
C GLU A 674 -11.02 14.90 -5.72
N LEU A 675 -11.52 14.23 -6.79
CA LEU A 675 -11.16 12.86 -7.11
C LEU A 675 -9.80 12.81 -7.80
N CYS A 676 -8.80 12.15 -7.18
CA CYS A 676 -7.47 12.09 -7.79
C CYS A 676 -6.68 10.84 -7.40
N GLY A 677 -6.20 10.10 -8.40
CA GLY A 677 -5.31 8.94 -8.26
C GLY A 677 -3.82 9.26 -8.33
N GLY A 678 -3.44 10.53 -8.49
CA GLY A 678 -2.04 10.94 -8.63
C GLY A 678 -1.24 10.98 -7.33
N THR A 679 0.03 11.38 -7.45
CA THR A 679 0.92 11.56 -6.28
C THR A 679 0.93 13.03 -5.84
N HIS A 680 0.89 13.26 -4.53
CA HIS A 680 0.76 14.59 -3.93
C HIS A 680 1.78 14.84 -2.83
N VAL A 681 1.93 16.11 -2.46
CA VAL A 681 2.74 16.53 -1.32
C VAL A 681 2.12 16.05 -0.01
N ALA A 682 2.92 15.95 1.06
CA ALA A 682 2.40 15.59 2.39
C ALA A 682 1.65 16.74 3.07
N ALA A 683 2.10 17.97 2.84
CA ALA A 683 1.47 19.19 3.32
C ALA A 683 1.51 20.27 2.25
N THR A 684 0.57 21.21 2.27
CA THR A 684 0.48 22.27 1.25
C THR A 684 1.73 23.15 1.20
N GLY A 685 2.48 23.27 2.31
CA GLY A 685 3.75 24.00 2.36
C GLY A 685 4.86 23.42 1.50
N ASP A 686 4.83 22.11 1.19
CA ASP A 686 5.83 21.45 0.33
C ASP A 686 5.78 21.96 -1.11
N ILE A 687 4.71 22.65 -1.53
CA ILE A 687 4.58 23.31 -2.83
C ILE A 687 5.48 24.55 -2.89
N ALA A 688 5.82 25.13 -1.75
CA ALA A 688 6.61 26.34 -1.53
C ALA A 688 5.99 27.63 -2.09
N LEU A 689 5.81 27.74 -3.40
CA LEU A 689 5.30 28.91 -4.10
C LEU A 689 4.65 28.49 -5.43
N LEU A 690 3.57 29.16 -5.85
CA LEU A 690 3.02 29.06 -7.20
C LEU A 690 3.11 30.40 -7.92
N ARG A 691 3.48 30.37 -9.21
CA ARG A 691 3.40 31.50 -10.14
C ARG A 691 2.72 31.08 -11.43
N ILE A 692 1.74 31.84 -11.88
CA ILE A 692 1.11 31.71 -13.20
C ILE A 692 2.04 32.34 -14.21
N THR A 693 2.41 31.59 -15.25
CA THR A 693 3.32 32.05 -16.30
C THR A 693 2.60 32.51 -17.54
N SER A 694 1.44 31.94 -17.87
CA SER A 694 0.64 32.32 -19.03
C SER A 694 -0.86 32.05 -18.81
N ASP A 695 -1.70 32.85 -19.51
CA ASP A 695 -3.12 32.64 -19.75
C ASP A 695 -3.39 32.77 -21.24
N SER A 696 -3.91 31.71 -21.89
CA SER A 696 -4.13 31.64 -23.31
C SER A 696 -5.48 30.98 -23.67
N ALA A 697 -5.96 31.17 -24.89
CA ALA A 697 -7.13 30.46 -25.40
C ALA A 697 -6.72 29.17 -26.12
N VAL A 698 -7.43 28.07 -25.83
CA VAL A 698 -7.23 26.76 -26.51
C VAL A 698 -8.33 26.55 -27.57
N ALA A 699 -9.57 26.82 -27.18
CA ALA A 699 -10.75 26.70 -28.04
C ALA A 699 -11.81 27.69 -27.61
N ALA A 700 -12.91 27.80 -28.38
CA ALA A 700 -14.04 28.63 -27.96
C ALA A 700 -14.57 28.21 -26.58
N GLY A 701 -14.53 29.12 -25.62
CA GLY A 701 -14.95 28.87 -24.25
C GLY A 701 -13.99 28.00 -23.38
N VAL A 702 -12.77 27.74 -23.86
CA VAL A 702 -11.74 26.99 -23.08
C VAL A 702 -10.46 27.84 -22.98
N ARG A 703 -10.07 28.12 -21.76
CA ARG A 703 -8.83 28.80 -21.40
C ARG A 703 -7.78 27.81 -20.90
N ARG A 704 -6.51 28.19 -21.04
CA ARG A 704 -5.33 27.46 -20.55
C ARG A 704 -4.52 28.34 -19.64
N ILE A 705 -4.24 27.87 -18.44
CA ILE A 705 -3.24 28.43 -17.55
C ILE A 705 -2.03 27.51 -17.54
N GLU A 706 -0.84 28.09 -17.67
CA GLU A 706 0.40 27.42 -17.29
C GLU A 706 0.95 28.07 -16.02
N ALA A 707 1.50 27.27 -15.13
CA ALA A 707 2.08 27.74 -13.89
C ALA A 707 3.27 26.87 -13.48
N VAL A 708 4.10 27.40 -12.63
CA VAL A 708 5.29 26.75 -12.05
C VAL A 708 5.26 26.82 -10.54
N THR A 709 5.89 25.83 -9.86
CA THR A 709 5.97 25.79 -8.40
C THR A 709 7.42 25.70 -7.93
N ALA A 710 7.62 25.83 -6.63
CA ALA A 710 8.90 25.63 -5.95
C ALA A 710 10.09 26.31 -6.63
N GLU A 711 11.12 25.55 -6.99
CA GLU A 711 12.33 26.06 -7.66
C GLU A 711 12.02 26.63 -9.06
N GLY A 712 11.03 26.08 -9.78
CA GLY A 712 10.56 26.62 -11.05
C GLY A 712 10.00 28.04 -10.89
N ALA A 713 9.19 28.26 -9.85
CA ALA A 713 8.64 29.59 -9.53
C ALA A 713 9.74 30.58 -9.12
N ARG A 714 10.73 30.12 -8.33
CA ARG A 714 11.88 30.94 -7.94
C ARG A 714 12.70 31.38 -9.17
N ARG A 715 13.03 30.45 -10.07
CA ARG A 715 13.77 30.76 -11.31
C ARG A 715 13.02 31.73 -12.20
N PHE A 716 11.69 31.52 -12.32
CA PHE A 716 10.85 32.42 -13.09
C PHE A 716 10.87 33.86 -12.54
N LEU A 717 10.84 34.03 -11.20
CA LEU A 717 10.92 35.36 -10.57
C LEU A 717 12.29 36.01 -10.78
N VAL A 718 13.40 35.25 -10.59
CA VAL A 718 14.76 35.75 -10.81
C VAL A 718 14.96 36.17 -12.26
N ALA A 719 14.53 35.36 -13.23
CA ALA A 719 14.63 35.69 -14.63
C ALA A 719 13.83 36.96 -14.97
N ARG A 720 12.71 37.22 -14.27
CA ARG A 720 11.94 38.50 -14.44
C ARG A 720 12.66 39.69 -13.82
N GLU A 721 13.27 39.52 -12.64
CA GLU A 721 14.09 40.57 -12.02
C GLU A 721 15.32 40.93 -12.87
N GLU A 722 15.95 39.96 -13.49
CA GLU A 722 17.08 40.16 -14.42
C GLU A 722 16.66 40.82 -15.75
N ALA A 723 15.39 40.59 -16.19
CA ALA A 723 14.84 41.20 -17.38
C ALA A 723 14.37 42.66 -17.20
N VAL A 724 14.42 43.20 -15.97
CA VAL A 724 14.19 44.61 -15.72
C VAL A 724 15.36 45.43 -16.25
N VAL A 725 15.21 46.03 -17.40
CA VAL A 725 16.20 46.95 -17.98
C VAL A 725 15.93 48.36 -17.47
N SER A 726 16.79 48.87 -16.62
CA SER A 726 16.81 50.26 -16.20
C SER A 726 17.45 51.10 -17.33
N LEU A 727 16.67 51.95 -18.00
CA LEU A 727 17.14 52.91 -19.01
C LEU A 727 17.30 54.30 -18.33
N ASP A 728 18.53 54.57 -17.87
CA ASP A 728 18.89 55.92 -17.35
C ASP A 728 19.52 56.78 -18.46
N GLY A 729 18.77 57.77 -18.91
CA GLY A 729 19.27 58.81 -19.85
C GLY A 729 18.73 60.19 -19.45
N PRO A 730 19.43 61.30 -19.84
CA PRO A 730 18.96 62.62 -19.47
C PRO A 730 17.58 62.89 -20.12
N GLY A 731 16.54 62.84 -19.29
CA GLY A 731 15.15 63.13 -19.68
C GLY A 731 14.22 61.93 -19.84
N LEU A 732 14.70 60.67 -19.64
CA LEU A 732 13.83 59.49 -19.67
C LEU A 732 14.13 58.59 -18.50
N LYS A 733 13.17 58.41 -17.60
CA LYS A 733 13.21 57.36 -16.58
C LYS A 733 12.25 56.28 -17.01
N VAL A 734 12.77 55.06 -17.34
CA VAL A 734 11.99 53.87 -17.54
C VAL A 734 12.09 53.05 -16.26
N THR A 735 10.99 52.96 -15.54
CA THR A 735 11.00 52.31 -14.22
C THR A 735 10.79 50.78 -14.29
N GLU A 736 10.24 50.25 -15.40
CA GLU A 736 10.05 48.80 -15.55
C GLU A 736 9.66 48.43 -17.00
N VAL A 737 10.33 47.40 -17.58
CA VAL A 737 9.87 46.72 -18.81
C VAL A 737 9.80 45.24 -18.54
N LEU A 738 8.57 44.74 -18.46
CA LEU A 738 8.26 43.31 -18.32
C LEU A 738 7.84 42.79 -19.69
N ALA A 739 8.80 42.32 -20.49
CA ALA A 739 8.54 41.72 -21.80
C ALA A 739 9.35 40.40 -21.95
N GLY A 740 8.67 39.32 -22.35
CA GLY A 740 9.30 38.08 -22.81
C GLY A 740 9.55 38.09 -24.32
N GLU A 741 10.33 37.13 -24.83
CA GLU A 741 10.55 36.98 -26.27
C GLU A 741 9.21 36.69 -26.98
N GLY A 742 8.77 37.61 -27.83
CA GLY A 742 7.46 37.54 -28.49
C GLY A 742 6.34 38.43 -27.93
N ASP A 743 6.57 39.11 -26.81
CA ASP A 743 5.60 40.03 -26.22
C ASP A 743 5.51 41.34 -27.02
N THR A 744 4.28 41.88 -27.17
CA THR A 744 4.06 43.19 -27.76
C THR A 744 4.27 44.26 -26.68
N VAL A 745 5.30 45.08 -26.84
CA VAL A 745 5.58 46.22 -25.96
C VAL A 745 4.87 47.47 -26.43
N THR A 746 4.12 48.10 -25.53
CA THR A 746 3.39 49.34 -25.79
C THR A 746 4.13 50.52 -25.20
N LEU A 747 4.44 51.48 -26.04
CA LEU A 747 4.97 52.80 -25.64
C LEU A 747 3.81 53.80 -25.47
N THR A 748 3.66 54.38 -24.27
CA THR A 748 2.66 55.39 -23.99
C THR A 748 3.37 56.70 -23.56
N GLU A 749 3.01 57.83 -24.19
CA GLU A 749 3.51 59.13 -23.75
C GLU A 749 2.76 59.58 -22.48
N ALA A 750 3.48 59.92 -21.43
CA ALA A 750 2.93 60.38 -20.14
C ALA A 750 3.49 61.84 -19.88
N GLN A 751 2.86 62.56 -18.97
CA GLN A 751 3.26 63.94 -18.65
C GLN A 751 4.70 64.07 -18.13
N ASP A 752 5.26 62.97 -17.69
CA ASP A 752 6.57 62.85 -17.05
C ASP A 752 7.56 61.98 -17.86
N GLY A 753 7.19 61.52 -19.10
CA GLY A 753 8.04 60.73 -19.96
C GLY A 753 7.27 59.69 -20.77
N VAL A 754 7.94 58.62 -21.23
CA VAL A 754 7.35 57.52 -21.99
C VAL A 754 7.23 56.29 -21.08
N ARG A 755 6.03 55.74 -21.00
CA ARG A 755 5.78 54.50 -20.26
C ARG A 755 5.75 53.32 -21.23
N LEU A 756 6.57 52.28 -20.93
CA LEU A 756 6.57 50.99 -21.62
C LEU A 756 5.71 50.00 -20.81
N SER A 757 4.77 49.33 -21.44
CA SER A 757 3.98 48.29 -20.81
C SER A 757 3.77 47.09 -21.74
N ALA A 758 3.75 45.86 -21.19
CA ALA A 758 3.67 44.60 -21.91
C ALA A 758 2.24 44.17 -22.27
N SER A 759 1.21 44.93 -22.04
CA SER A 759 -0.13 44.72 -22.62
C SER A 759 -1.06 45.92 -22.42
N ASN A 760 -1.55 46.50 -23.53
CA ASN A 760 -2.75 47.31 -23.51
C ASN A 760 -3.61 46.99 -24.76
N PRO A 761 -4.81 46.36 -24.58
CA PRO A 761 -5.69 45.98 -25.70
C PRO A 761 -6.18 47.14 -26.56
N GLU A 762 -6.16 48.38 -26.07
CA GLU A 762 -6.54 49.56 -26.86
C GLU A 762 -5.47 50.02 -27.88
N PHE A 763 -4.24 49.54 -27.71
CA PHE A 763 -3.13 49.98 -28.58
C PHE A 763 -3.17 49.35 -29.99
N ALA A 764 -3.81 48.19 -30.15
CA ALA A 764 -4.04 47.62 -31.49
C ALA A 764 -4.84 48.53 -32.41
N LYS A 765 -5.63 49.46 -31.88
CA LYS A 765 -6.32 50.53 -32.63
C LYS A 765 -5.42 51.75 -32.93
N SER A 766 -4.31 51.90 -32.23
CA SER A 766 -3.44 53.09 -32.30
C SER A 766 -2.12 52.86 -33.04
N MET A 767 -1.92 51.72 -33.73
CA MET A 767 -0.72 51.43 -34.53
C MET A 767 -0.37 52.51 -35.56
N LYS A 768 -1.36 53.28 -36.06
CA LYS A 768 -1.12 54.46 -36.92
C LYS A 768 -0.37 55.55 -36.18
N VAL A 769 -0.54 55.68 -34.88
CA VAL A 769 0.18 56.64 -34.03
C VAL A 769 1.61 56.16 -33.79
N PHE A 770 1.83 54.90 -33.61
CA PHE A 770 3.15 54.27 -33.41
C PHE A 770 4.09 54.49 -34.61
N ASP A 771 3.61 54.34 -35.82
CA ASP A 771 4.40 54.60 -37.02
C ASP A 771 4.81 56.07 -37.15
N SER A 772 3.98 56.97 -36.67
CA SER A 772 4.25 58.42 -36.61
C SER A 772 5.30 58.75 -35.55
N LEU A 773 5.15 58.17 -34.32
CA LEU A 773 6.08 58.32 -33.21
C LEU A 773 7.44 57.60 -33.54
N ASN A 774 7.43 56.42 -34.12
CA ASN A 774 8.63 55.69 -34.51
C ASN A 774 9.45 56.46 -35.58
N ARG A 775 8.80 57.14 -36.50
CA ARG A 775 9.49 58.02 -37.42
C ARG A 775 10.07 59.27 -36.75
N ARG A 776 9.35 59.86 -35.76
CA ARG A 776 9.76 61.09 -35.05
C ARG A 776 10.89 60.80 -34.04
N TYR A 777 10.91 59.65 -33.37
CA TYR A 777 11.88 59.31 -32.36
C TYR A 777 12.88 58.24 -32.79
N ARG A 778 12.89 57.78 -34.04
CA ARG A 778 13.79 56.75 -34.58
C ARG A 778 15.28 57.04 -34.29
N ASN A 779 15.70 58.28 -34.24
CA ASN A 779 17.07 58.67 -33.94
C ASN A 779 17.37 58.57 -32.44
N ALA A 780 16.40 58.90 -31.57
CA ALA A 780 16.53 58.77 -30.13
C ALA A 780 16.54 57.31 -29.72
N LEU A 781 15.66 56.47 -30.31
CA LEU A 781 15.64 55.04 -30.08
C LEU A 781 16.91 54.29 -30.58
N ARG A 782 17.55 54.80 -31.68
CA ARG A 782 18.85 54.28 -32.13
C ARG A 782 20.01 54.66 -31.22
N GLU A 783 19.95 55.81 -30.58
CA GLU A 783 20.98 56.19 -29.59
C GLU A 783 20.83 55.48 -28.28
N LEU A 784 19.59 55.13 -27.91
CA LEU A 784 19.28 54.30 -26.72
C LEU A 784 19.61 52.82 -26.90
N ALA A 785 19.67 52.34 -28.15
CA ALA A 785 20.07 50.94 -28.47
C ALA A 785 21.58 50.74 -28.70
N LYS A 786 22.38 51.80 -28.55
CA LYS A 786 23.87 51.75 -28.49
C LYS A 786 24.36 51.79 -27.05
#